data_da1c357cb42e6d1ca68ccc6639ea19ac
#
_entry.id   da1c357cb42e6d1ca68ccc6639ea19ac
#
_cell.length_a   1.000
_cell.length_b   1.000
_cell.length_c   1.000
_cell.angle_alpha   90.00
_cell.angle_beta   90.00
_cell.angle_gamma   90.00
#
_symmetry.space_group_name_H-M   'P 1'
#
loop_
_entity.id
_entity.type
_entity.pdbx_description
1 polymer ?
#
loop_
_entity_poly.entity_id
_entity_poly.type
_entity_poly.pdbx_seq_one_letter_code
_entity_poly.pdbx_strand_id
1 'polypeptide(L)'
;MIIDKQALHSTRATTLDHVPRFLTFPSPRPVISNSDRIWLCSLWILTILTLTLSGVVVFHLPAFATLHPDQLVILANENDPDSMDVARYYAKQRGVPLSHIVSMDLPLKETIRRTDYETYLAKPLKAALLAKGLAATTRAIVTIYGVPLRITAPRQSDQEKAWHADAAQWGNAALEFLDTIAIEFVRILQSLQEDSPSHSSPLPGAVHSKPADILRRIDASIAEINTEIQKRPASKTLNDLTTEFFKHVLQLNGLSAYRQYPALGMRVTAPGKSSPDQLKSQLRLAGRVLSLLAQDPSNHNRDVAYQLAQRFFGIRGVLHLATTEQELFSHKDAAASVDSELSLLWLDRNEYSLTWRIPNPLYAWRPDRVTEAEKHETMPFPILMISRIDAPTPELAKQMIGKAMMAEQLGLSGKVYFDARGLKPKAALGYGDYDQSLRNIGDFIKEKTAYPVILENTRKRFRQRGEAPQVALYAGWYRLRHYEDAFSFNPGAIGYHMASGEAVSIHNPKEKGWCKNALERGITVTIGPTSEPYLDAFPKPSEFLGLMLSGRYALVEAYYLSTRHVSWRMVLFGDPLYNPWKGSALAALRDLQQTIPEFRKLSTLPEPPSNRPFLDPIRSAKVRRSQRAALLKQIPVLLNIGL
;
A
#
# COMPACT_ATOMS: atom_id res chain seq x y z
N MET A 1 16.52 18.91 37.90
CA MET A 1 15.56 19.69 38.69
C MET A 1 14.22 19.05 38.43
N ILE A 2 13.94 17.94 39.12
CA ILE A 2 13.30 17.85 40.43
C ILE A 2 11.91 18.51 40.36
N ILE A 3 10.91 17.73 40.41
CA ILE A 3 9.98 17.29 41.48
C ILE A 3 8.56 17.45 40.88
N ASP A 4 7.50 16.72 41.11
CA ASP A 4 7.23 15.66 42.08
C ASP A 4 5.94 14.91 41.71
N LYS A 5 5.87 13.72 42.23
CA LYS A 5 4.71 12.84 42.32
C LYS A 5 3.88 13.17 43.54
N GLN A 6 2.67 12.79 43.55
CA GLN A 6 1.82 12.20 44.61
C GLN A 6 0.41 12.76 44.54
N ALA A 7 -0.65 12.12 44.87
CA ALA A 7 -0.99 10.76 45.29
C ALA A 7 -2.52 10.69 45.34
N LEU A 8 -3.06 9.58 45.00
CA LEU A 8 -4.05 8.73 45.66
C LEU A 8 -4.76 9.21 46.94
N HIS A 9 -6.05 9.15 46.99
CA HIS A 9 -6.93 8.30 47.83
C HIS A 9 -8.36 8.82 47.75
N SER A 10 -9.29 7.99 47.30
CA SER A 10 -10.29 7.18 48.05
C SER A 10 -10.95 7.90 49.23
N THR A 11 -12.27 8.08 49.18
CA THR A 11 -13.17 7.66 50.25
C THR A 11 -14.65 7.63 49.81
N ARG A 12 -15.34 6.68 50.41
CA ARG A 12 -16.74 6.27 50.26
C ARG A 12 -17.72 7.27 50.90
N ALA A 13 -18.90 7.30 50.32
CA ALA A 13 -20.26 7.26 50.92
C ALA A 13 -20.55 8.03 52.20
N THR A 14 -21.60 8.79 52.16
CA THR A 14 -22.75 8.62 53.09
C THR A 14 -23.95 9.43 52.64
N THR A 15 -25.09 8.77 52.76
CA THR A 15 -26.47 9.18 52.71
C THR A 15 -26.79 10.46 53.50
N LEU A 16 -27.81 11.23 53.06
CA LEU A 16 -28.93 11.64 53.87
C LEU A 16 -29.98 12.42 53.04
N ASP A 17 -31.19 11.87 53.15
CA ASP A 17 -32.53 12.43 52.99
C ASP A 17 -32.66 13.96 53.14
N HIS A 18 -33.52 14.55 52.31
CA HIS A 18 -34.64 15.36 52.75
C HIS A 18 -35.57 15.70 51.58
N VAL A 19 -36.79 15.15 51.67
CA VAL A 19 -37.97 15.55 50.90
C VAL A 19 -38.68 16.67 51.67
N PRO A 20 -39.29 17.65 51.02
CA PRO A 20 -40.53 18.21 51.50
C PRO A 20 -41.70 17.91 50.54
N ARG A 21 -42.71 17.27 51.13
CA ARG A 21 -44.07 17.19 50.61
C ARG A 21 -44.68 18.60 50.51
N PHE A 22 -45.35 18.92 49.43
CA PHE A 22 -46.47 19.87 49.43
C PHE A 22 -47.51 19.53 48.39
N LEU A 23 -48.74 19.28 48.91
CA LEU A 23 -50.06 19.62 48.45
C LEU A 23 -50.63 18.95 47.19
N THR A 24 -51.50 17.99 47.49
CA THR A 24 -52.54 17.46 46.60
C THR A 24 -53.68 18.46 46.43
N PHE A 25 -54.07 18.75 45.20
CA PHE A 25 -55.39 19.30 44.84
C PHE A 25 -56.17 18.28 44.00
N PRO A 26 -57.46 18.08 44.22
CA PRO A 26 -58.27 17.15 43.46
C PRO A 26 -58.70 17.75 42.12
N SER A 27 -58.42 17.06 41.02
CA SER A 27 -58.92 17.40 39.68
C SER A 27 -60.33 16.84 39.49
N PRO A 28 -61.27 17.61 38.95
CA PRO A 28 -62.58 17.11 38.51
C PRO A 28 -62.39 16.27 37.22
N ARG A 29 -62.97 15.07 37.19
CA ARG A 29 -63.04 14.23 36.01
C ARG A 29 -64.11 14.82 35.06
N PRO A 30 -63.80 15.15 33.79
CA PRO A 30 -64.79 15.45 32.79
C PRO A 30 -65.49 14.16 32.35
N VAL A 31 -66.80 14.12 32.38
CA VAL A 31 -67.65 13.08 31.79
C VAL A 31 -67.62 13.31 30.28
N ILE A 32 -66.90 12.46 29.54
CA ILE A 32 -66.86 12.51 28.07
C ILE A 32 -68.12 11.80 27.54
N SER A 33 -68.89 12.48 26.71
CA SER A 33 -70.11 11.93 26.07
C SER A 33 -69.71 10.87 25.01
N ASN A 34 -70.63 9.97 24.66
CA ASN A 34 -70.42 8.96 23.65
C ASN A 34 -70.08 9.50 22.24
N SER A 35 -70.51 10.71 21.94
CA SER A 35 -70.18 11.42 20.69
C SER A 35 -68.73 11.82 20.59
N ASP A 36 -68.11 12.19 21.72
CA ASP A 36 -66.67 12.58 21.75
C ASP A 36 -65.74 11.38 21.59
N ARG A 37 -66.17 10.19 22.00
CA ARG A 37 -65.38 8.94 21.79
C ARG A 37 -65.32 8.53 20.32
N ILE A 38 -66.38 8.77 19.55
CA ILE A 38 -66.40 8.46 18.12
C ILE A 38 -65.50 9.45 17.35
N TRP A 39 -65.44 10.72 17.73
CA TRP A 39 -64.58 11.72 17.12
C TRP A 39 -63.10 11.47 17.45
N LEU A 40 -62.78 11.10 18.67
CA LEU A 40 -61.40 10.77 19.06
C LEU A 40 -60.89 9.49 18.37
N CYS A 41 -61.74 8.44 18.24
CA CYS A 41 -61.37 7.25 17.48
C CYS A 41 -61.18 7.55 15.98
N SER A 42 -61.97 8.42 15.39
CA SER A 42 -61.82 8.83 13.98
C SER A 42 -60.55 9.64 13.76
N LEU A 43 -60.16 10.50 14.70
CA LEU A 43 -58.90 11.26 14.64
C LEU A 43 -57.69 10.35 14.80
N TRP A 44 -57.75 9.32 15.68
CA TRP A 44 -56.66 8.35 15.85
C TRP A 44 -56.52 7.45 14.62
N ILE A 45 -57.59 7.02 13.99
CA ILE A 45 -57.55 6.26 12.75
C ILE A 45 -56.99 7.11 11.59
N LEU A 46 -57.37 8.41 11.52
CA LEU A 46 -56.83 9.33 10.50
C LEU A 46 -55.32 9.61 10.74
N THR A 47 -54.88 9.78 11.99
CA THR A 47 -53.47 9.95 12.32
C THR A 47 -52.66 8.67 12.11
N ILE A 48 -53.20 7.51 12.36
CA ILE A 48 -52.55 6.23 12.04
C ILE A 48 -52.48 6.03 10.52
N LEU A 49 -53.54 6.37 9.77
CA LEU A 49 -53.58 6.28 8.31
C LEU A 49 -52.61 7.28 7.64
N THR A 50 -52.49 8.51 8.18
CA THR A 50 -51.52 9.49 7.69
C THR A 50 -50.09 9.13 8.09
N LEU A 51 -49.85 8.52 9.24
CA LEU A 51 -48.56 7.97 9.63
C LEU A 51 -48.17 6.72 8.81
N THR A 52 -49.14 5.88 8.41
CA THR A 52 -48.90 4.74 7.52
C THR A 52 -48.73 5.14 6.06
N LEU A 53 -49.43 6.20 5.57
CA LEU A 53 -49.19 6.75 4.23
C LEU A 53 -47.94 7.64 4.15
N SER A 54 -47.53 8.29 5.26
CA SER A 54 -46.22 8.98 5.36
C SER A 54 -45.08 8.02 5.69
N GLY A 55 -45.39 6.81 6.09
CA GLY A 55 -44.44 5.76 6.53
C GLY A 55 -43.93 4.89 5.40
N VAL A 56 -44.12 5.25 4.12
CA VAL A 56 -43.08 4.97 3.13
C VAL A 56 -41.96 5.97 3.40
N VAL A 57 -41.32 5.87 4.56
CA VAL A 57 -39.92 6.16 4.70
C VAL A 57 -39.24 5.24 3.70
N VAL A 58 -39.11 5.74 2.47
CA VAL A 58 -38.04 5.31 1.61
C VAL A 58 -36.81 5.48 2.50
N PHE A 59 -36.34 4.39 3.12
CA PHE A 59 -34.98 4.30 3.56
C PHE A 59 -34.20 4.55 2.28
N HIS A 60 -33.93 5.80 2.00
CA HIS A 60 -32.76 6.15 1.23
C HIS A 60 -31.61 5.61 2.08
N LEU A 61 -31.30 4.35 1.88
CA LEU A 61 -29.96 3.86 2.13
C LEU A 61 -29.11 4.96 1.51
N PRO A 62 -28.22 5.61 2.26
CA PRO A 62 -27.39 6.64 1.67
C PRO A 62 -26.81 6.00 0.42
N ALA A 63 -27.20 6.52 -0.74
CA ALA A 63 -26.62 6.11 -1.99
C ALA A 63 -25.15 6.48 -1.80
N PHE A 64 -24.33 5.49 -1.46
CA PHE A 64 -22.90 5.70 -1.33
C PHE A 64 -22.50 6.30 -2.66
N ALA A 65 -22.09 7.57 -2.64
CA ALA A 65 -21.75 8.29 -3.85
C ALA A 65 -20.52 7.61 -4.45
N THR A 66 -20.76 6.70 -5.38
CA THR A 66 -19.74 6.15 -6.27
C THR A 66 -19.32 7.25 -7.24
N LEU A 67 -18.18 7.09 -7.85
CA LEU A 67 -17.68 8.00 -8.88
C LEU A 67 -18.76 8.30 -9.95
N HIS A 68 -19.00 9.57 -10.24
CA HIS A 68 -20.00 10.04 -11.21
C HIS A 68 -19.33 10.52 -12.52
N PRO A 69 -20.04 10.48 -13.67
CA PRO A 69 -19.50 10.94 -14.95
C PRO A 69 -19.01 12.39 -14.95
N ASP A 70 -19.64 13.28 -14.19
CA ASP A 70 -19.26 14.69 -14.04
C ASP A 70 -17.96 14.89 -13.21
N GLN A 71 -17.48 13.85 -12.54
CA GLN A 71 -16.22 13.83 -11.81
C GLN A 71 -15.06 13.25 -12.64
N LEU A 72 -15.33 12.87 -13.91
CA LEU A 72 -14.34 12.33 -14.83
C LEU A 72 -13.83 13.40 -15.80
N VAL A 73 -12.54 13.28 -16.11
CA VAL A 73 -11.90 13.93 -17.26
C VAL A 73 -11.43 12.84 -18.23
N ILE A 74 -11.63 13.05 -19.50
CA ILE A 74 -11.17 12.20 -20.58
C ILE A 74 -9.92 12.84 -21.17
N LEU A 75 -8.78 12.17 -21.02
CA LEU A 75 -7.49 12.62 -21.58
C LEU A 75 -7.23 11.92 -22.91
N ALA A 76 -7.15 12.70 -23.98
CA ALA A 76 -6.91 12.21 -25.34
C ALA A 76 -5.65 12.82 -25.95
N ASN A 77 -5.11 12.15 -26.96
CA ASN A 77 -4.00 12.66 -27.76
C ASN A 77 -4.56 13.34 -29.03
N GLU A 78 -4.35 14.65 -29.18
CA GLU A 78 -4.89 15.39 -30.34
C GLU A 78 -4.17 15.05 -31.66
N ASN A 79 -2.96 14.50 -31.57
CA ASN A 79 -2.19 14.07 -32.74
C ASN A 79 -2.61 12.68 -33.26
N ASP A 80 -3.53 12.01 -32.55
CA ASP A 80 -4.06 10.72 -32.92
C ASP A 80 -5.58 10.83 -33.16
N PRO A 81 -6.07 10.80 -34.43
CA PRO A 81 -7.49 10.87 -34.74
C PRO A 81 -8.32 9.77 -34.05
N ASP A 82 -7.76 8.56 -33.91
CA ASP A 82 -8.41 7.43 -33.25
C ASP A 82 -8.58 7.70 -31.73
N SER A 83 -7.61 8.39 -31.13
CA SER A 83 -7.71 8.83 -29.74
C SER A 83 -8.93 9.73 -29.51
N MET A 84 -9.10 10.72 -30.38
CA MET A 84 -10.22 11.66 -30.30
C MET A 84 -11.57 10.98 -30.58
N ASP A 85 -11.59 10.01 -31.49
CA ASP A 85 -12.80 9.23 -31.81
C ASP A 85 -13.21 8.32 -30.63
N VAL A 86 -12.30 7.60 -30.04
CA VAL A 86 -12.56 6.78 -28.83
C VAL A 86 -12.97 7.69 -27.64
N ALA A 87 -12.37 8.87 -27.48
CA ALA A 87 -12.75 9.83 -26.43
C ALA A 87 -14.20 10.30 -26.55
N ARG A 88 -14.62 10.71 -27.77
CA ARG A 88 -16.01 11.13 -28.03
C ARG A 88 -16.98 9.96 -27.86
N TYR A 89 -16.61 8.78 -28.32
CA TYR A 89 -17.39 7.56 -28.15
C TYR A 89 -17.60 7.26 -26.65
N TYR A 90 -16.53 7.29 -25.85
CA TYR A 90 -16.59 7.07 -24.40
C TYR A 90 -17.49 8.11 -23.71
N ALA A 91 -17.29 9.40 -24.01
CA ALA A 91 -18.09 10.49 -23.45
C ALA A 91 -19.59 10.28 -23.71
N LYS A 92 -19.95 9.94 -24.96
CA LYS A 92 -21.33 9.65 -25.35
C LYS A 92 -21.92 8.45 -24.60
N GLN A 93 -21.17 7.33 -24.53
CA GLN A 93 -21.65 6.09 -23.92
C GLN A 93 -21.84 6.22 -22.41
N ARG A 94 -20.92 6.93 -21.73
CA ARG A 94 -20.90 7.05 -20.27
C ARG A 94 -21.55 8.33 -19.73
N GLY A 95 -22.05 9.19 -20.60
CA GLY A 95 -22.68 10.46 -20.19
C GLY A 95 -21.70 11.46 -19.60
N VAL A 96 -20.40 11.37 -19.93
CA VAL A 96 -19.40 12.34 -19.52
C VAL A 96 -19.56 13.60 -20.38
N PRO A 97 -19.62 14.81 -19.78
CA PRO A 97 -19.75 16.04 -20.56
C PRO A 97 -18.63 16.18 -21.59
N LEU A 98 -18.96 16.55 -22.83
CA LEU A 98 -17.96 16.74 -23.88
C LEU A 98 -16.91 17.83 -23.52
N SER A 99 -17.30 18.80 -22.68
CA SER A 99 -16.37 19.81 -22.13
C SER A 99 -15.29 19.21 -21.22
N HIS A 100 -15.48 17.98 -20.73
CA HIS A 100 -14.52 17.24 -19.91
C HIS A 100 -13.51 16.45 -20.77
N ILE A 101 -13.63 16.48 -22.09
CA ILE A 101 -12.54 16.00 -22.95
C ILE A 101 -11.43 17.04 -22.95
N VAL A 102 -10.25 16.62 -22.56
CA VAL A 102 -9.02 17.40 -22.55
C VAL A 102 -8.04 16.72 -23.49
N SER A 103 -7.79 17.32 -24.65
CA SER A 103 -6.82 16.84 -25.62
C SER A 103 -5.47 17.52 -25.40
N MET A 104 -4.40 16.78 -25.61
CA MET A 104 -3.02 17.23 -25.47
C MET A 104 -2.22 16.88 -26.71
N ASP A 105 -1.30 17.77 -27.09
CA ASP A 105 -0.30 17.53 -28.14
C ASP A 105 0.76 16.53 -27.61
N LEU A 106 0.50 15.23 -27.79
CA LEU A 106 1.36 14.16 -27.27
C LEU A 106 2.07 13.40 -28.39
N PRO A 107 3.30 12.93 -28.15
CA PRO A 107 3.99 12.06 -29.09
C PRO A 107 3.22 10.77 -29.37
N LEU A 108 3.19 10.31 -30.62
CA LEU A 108 2.63 9.02 -31.05
C LEU A 108 3.56 7.86 -30.66
N LYS A 109 3.88 7.74 -29.37
CA LYS A 109 4.79 6.73 -28.81
C LYS A 109 4.29 6.29 -27.45
N GLU A 110 4.32 5.00 -27.19
CA GLU A 110 3.98 4.45 -25.87
C GLU A 110 4.98 4.86 -24.77
N THR A 111 6.22 5.20 -25.14
CA THR A 111 7.28 5.56 -24.20
C THR A 111 7.73 6.98 -24.42
N ILE A 112 7.68 7.80 -23.38
CA ILE A 112 8.16 9.18 -23.38
C ILE A 112 9.22 9.40 -22.30
N ARG A 113 10.05 10.43 -22.49
CA ARG A 113 11.01 10.85 -21.47
C ARG A 113 10.28 11.56 -20.33
N ARG A 114 10.89 11.62 -19.18
CA ARG A 114 10.38 12.36 -18.02
C ARG A 114 10.16 13.86 -18.34
N THR A 115 11.07 14.46 -19.07
CA THR A 115 10.95 15.85 -19.52
C THR A 115 9.76 16.06 -20.44
N ASP A 116 9.49 15.10 -21.33
CA ASP A 116 8.37 15.15 -22.26
C ASP A 116 7.04 15.04 -21.52
N TYR A 117 6.96 14.12 -20.53
CA TYR A 117 5.80 14.01 -19.64
C TYR A 117 5.50 15.35 -18.93
N GLU A 118 6.52 16.01 -18.39
CA GLU A 118 6.34 17.27 -17.67
C GLU A 118 5.94 18.42 -18.59
N THR A 119 6.57 18.50 -19.77
CA THR A 119 6.39 19.62 -20.70
C THR A 119 5.12 19.50 -21.51
N TYR A 120 4.82 18.32 -22.05
CA TYR A 120 3.71 18.14 -22.99
C TYR A 120 2.44 17.58 -22.35
N LEU A 121 2.53 16.98 -21.14
CA LEU A 121 1.37 16.38 -20.51
C LEU A 121 1.05 17.02 -19.16
N ALA A 122 1.90 16.88 -18.15
CA ALA A 122 1.53 17.23 -16.77
C ALA A 122 1.24 18.72 -16.59
N LYS A 123 2.14 19.60 -17.05
CA LYS A 123 1.94 21.07 -16.94
C LYS A 123 0.75 21.56 -17.77
N PRO A 124 0.61 21.19 -19.07
CA PRO A 124 -0.54 21.61 -19.87
C PRO A 124 -1.86 21.07 -19.33
N LEU A 125 -1.91 19.80 -18.90
CA LEU A 125 -3.11 19.22 -18.33
C LEU A 125 -3.54 19.94 -17.04
N LYS A 126 -2.59 20.22 -16.15
CA LYS A 126 -2.84 21.01 -14.93
C LYS A 126 -3.43 22.39 -15.26
N ALA A 127 -2.86 23.08 -16.23
CA ALA A 127 -3.33 24.38 -16.70
C ALA A 127 -4.75 24.28 -17.32
N ALA A 128 -5.01 23.26 -18.15
CA ALA A 128 -6.30 23.04 -18.76
C ALA A 128 -7.40 22.74 -17.74
N LEU A 129 -7.13 21.91 -16.72
CA LEU A 129 -8.07 21.60 -15.65
C LEU A 129 -8.42 22.84 -14.82
N LEU A 130 -7.44 23.69 -14.53
CA LEU A 130 -7.67 24.97 -13.84
C LEU A 130 -8.50 25.93 -14.70
N ALA A 131 -8.14 26.11 -15.95
CA ALA A 131 -8.83 27.01 -16.88
C ALA A 131 -10.29 26.60 -17.15
N LYS A 132 -10.57 25.29 -17.17
CA LYS A 132 -11.93 24.75 -17.33
C LYS A 132 -12.72 24.68 -16.02
N GLY A 133 -12.15 25.06 -14.87
CA GLY A 133 -12.80 24.94 -13.57
C GLY A 133 -13.00 23.49 -13.07
N LEU A 134 -12.27 22.53 -13.66
CA LEU A 134 -12.41 21.11 -13.35
C LEU A 134 -11.50 20.62 -12.23
N ALA A 135 -10.56 21.44 -11.76
CA ALA A 135 -9.52 21.04 -10.81
C ALA A 135 -10.10 20.51 -9.46
N ALA A 136 -11.16 21.15 -8.96
CA ALA A 136 -11.77 20.80 -7.67
C ALA A 136 -12.75 19.62 -7.77
N THR A 137 -13.39 19.42 -8.92
CA THR A 137 -14.43 18.40 -9.12
C THR A 137 -13.90 17.09 -9.65
N THR A 138 -12.81 17.11 -10.44
CA THR A 138 -12.22 15.90 -11.02
C THR A 138 -11.71 14.97 -9.92
N ARG A 139 -12.17 13.74 -9.95
CA ARG A 139 -11.72 12.65 -9.05
C ARG A 139 -10.97 11.56 -9.80
N ALA A 140 -11.29 11.38 -11.08
CA ALA A 140 -10.59 10.43 -11.91
C ALA A 140 -10.35 10.97 -13.32
N ILE A 141 -9.30 10.45 -13.96
CA ILE A 141 -9.00 10.69 -15.37
C ILE A 141 -9.01 9.33 -16.08
N VAL A 142 -9.67 9.25 -17.20
CA VAL A 142 -9.54 8.13 -18.13
C VAL A 142 -8.62 8.53 -19.27
N THR A 143 -7.47 7.87 -19.36
CA THR A 143 -6.54 8.00 -20.49
C THR A 143 -7.04 7.14 -21.65
N ILE A 144 -7.08 7.73 -22.83
CA ILE A 144 -7.66 7.07 -24.01
C ILE A 144 -6.54 6.53 -24.91
N TYR A 145 -6.86 5.59 -25.77
CA TYR A 145 -6.05 5.08 -26.87
C TYR A 145 -5.14 6.18 -27.45
N GLY A 146 -3.87 5.88 -27.73
CA GLY A 146 -2.91 6.85 -28.26
C GLY A 146 -2.27 7.81 -27.24
N VAL A 147 -2.72 7.83 -25.98
CA VAL A 147 -1.99 8.52 -24.90
C VAL A 147 -0.79 7.66 -24.48
N PRO A 148 0.43 8.23 -24.34
CA PRO A 148 1.63 7.49 -23.94
C PRO A 148 1.41 6.62 -22.69
N LEU A 149 2.04 5.46 -22.67
CA LEU A 149 1.82 4.45 -21.63
C LEU A 149 2.80 4.59 -20.46
N ARG A 150 4.06 4.92 -20.74
CA ARG A 150 5.15 4.87 -19.76
C ARG A 150 6.18 5.98 -19.90
N ILE A 151 6.80 6.29 -18.78
CA ILE A 151 7.80 7.33 -18.63
C ILE A 151 9.14 6.65 -18.29
N THR A 152 10.18 6.98 -19.04
CA THR A 152 11.53 6.49 -18.74
C THR A 152 12.08 7.15 -17.48
N ALA A 153 12.98 6.45 -16.78
CA ALA A 153 13.74 7.05 -15.70
C ALA A 153 14.51 8.29 -16.22
N PRO A 154 14.57 9.37 -15.44
CA PRO A 154 15.40 10.53 -15.79
C PRO A 154 16.87 10.13 -15.77
N ARG A 155 17.69 10.85 -16.54
CA ARG A 155 19.15 10.72 -16.42
C ARG A 155 19.61 11.32 -15.09
N GLN A 156 20.60 10.69 -14.48
CA GLN A 156 21.25 11.26 -13.31
C GLN A 156 21.93 12.58 -13.70
N SER A 157 21.73 13.62 -12.90
CA SER A 157 22.56 14.83 -12.94
C SER A 157 23.97 14.51 -12.41
N ASP A 158 24.93 15.40 -12.69
CA ASP A 158 26.29 15.21 -12.20
C ASP A 158 26.35 15.31 -10.66
N GLN A 159 25.50 16.12 -10.06
CA GLN A 159 25.34 16.18 -8.61
C GLN A 159 24.80 14.86 -8.03
N GLU A 160 23.82 14.23 -8.67
CA GLU A 160 23.28 12.93 -8.23
C GLU A 160 24.30 11.80 -8.40
N LYS A 161 25.14 11.86 -9.46
CA LYS A 161 26.25 10.92 -9.61
C LYS A 161 27.28 11.07 -8.48
N ALA A 162 27.61 12.31 -8.11
CA ALA A 162 28.48 12.59 -6.98
C ALA A 162 27.89 12.03 -5.67
N TRP A 163 26.63 12.30 -5.37
CA TRP A 163 25.97 11.75 -4.19
C TRP A 163 25.89 10.21 -4.18
N HIS A 164 25.69 9.61 -5.35
CA HIS A 164 25.73 8.14 -5.48
C HIS A 164 27.12 7.59 -5.17
N ALA A 165 28.18 8.26 -5.64
CA ALA A 165 29.57 7.87 -5.34
C ALA A 165 29.90 8.05 -3.85
N ASP A 166 29.51 9.16 -3.24
CA ASP A 166 29.67 9.40 -1.81
C ASP A 166 28.96 8.31 -0.99
N ALA A 167 27.72 7.98 -1.34
CA ALA A 167 26.97 6.92 -0.68
C ALA A 167 27.66 5.55 -0.81
N ALA A 168 28.28 5.26 -1.97
CA ALA A 168 29.05 4.04 -2.16
C ALA A 168 30.30 4.01 -1.24
N GLN A 169 31.00 5.13 -1.12
CA GLN A 169 32.15 5.26 -0.24
C GLN A 169 31.75 5.06 1.23
N TRP A 170 30.67 5.68 1.68
CA TRP A 170 30.16 5.49 3.06
C TRP A 170 29.75 4.03 3.32
N GLY A 171 29.09 3.39 2.35
CA GLY A 171 28.71 1.98 2.45
C GLY A 171 29.90 1.06 2.62
N ASN A 172 30.98 1.28 1.85
CA ASN A 172 32.22 0.50 1.95
C ASN A 172 32.92 0.72 3.29
N ALA A 173 33.07 1.97 3.72
CA ALA A 173 33.65 2.29 5.03
C ALA A 173 32.84 1.66 6.18
N ALA A 174 31.51 1.73 6.12
CA ALA A 174 30.66 1.08 7.12
C ALA A 174 30.83 -0.45 7.15
N LEU A 175 31.05 -1.10 6.01
CA LEU A 175 31.31 -2.54 5.93
C LEU A 175 32.65 -2.92 6.55
N GLU A 176 33.71 -2.16 6.31
CA GLU A 176 35.03 -2.38 6.92
C GLU A 176 34.97 -2.25 8.45
N PHE A 177 34.28 -1.24 8.95
CA PHE A 177 34.05 -1.09 10.39
C PHE A 177 33.22 -2.23 10.98
N LEU A 178 32.18 -2.70 10.28
CA LEU A 178 31.39 -3.84 10.75
C LEU A 178 32.20 -5.12 10.80
N ASP A 179 33.14 -5.32 9.87
CA ASP A 179 34.06 -6.49 9.89
C ASP A 179 35.00 -6.43 11.10
N THR A 180 35.53 -5.25 11.41
CA THR A 180 36.34 -5.01 12.62
C THR A 180 35.57 -5.31 13.89
N ILE A 181 34.34 -4.81 13.99
CA ILE A 181 33.43 -5.07 15.14
C ILE A 181 33.12 -6.56 15.27
N ALA A 182 32.93 -7.27 14.14
CA ALA A 182 32.68 -8.71 14.16
C ALA A 182 33.88 -9.49 14.77
N ILE A 183 35.11 -9.07 14.48
CA ILE A 183 36.32 -9.65 15.06
C ILE A 183 36.35 -9.42 16.57
N GLU A 184 36.02 -8.21 17.02
CA GLU A 184 36.01 -7.90 18.46
C GLU A 184 34.92 -8.69 19.22
N PHE A 185 33.71 -8.85 18.62
CA PHE A 185 32.67 -9.71 19.20
C PHE A 185 33.15 -11.17 19.34
N VAL A 186 33.89 -11.69 18.38
CA VAL A 186 34.46 -13.05 18.47
C VAL A 186 35.52 -13.15 19.59
N ARG A 187 36.37 -12.13 19.76
CA ARG A 187 37.32 -12.09 20.88
C ARG A 187 36.64 -12.08 22.25
N ILE A 188 35.58 -11.29 22.40
CA ILE A 188 34.77 -11.27 23.62
C ILE A 188 34.12 -12.64 23.86
N LEU A 189 33.62 -13.31 22.82
CA LEU A 189 33.10 -14.67 22.92
C LEU A 189 34.12 -15.66 23.40
N GLN A 190 35.33 -15.61 22.85
CA GLN A 190 36.43 -16.49 23.25
C GLN A 190 36.82 -16.28 24.72
N SER A 191 36.95 -15.04 25.18
CA SER A 191 37.21 -14.75 26.58
C SER A 191 36.13 -15.26 27.54
N LEU A 192 34.84 -15.22 27.11
CA LEU A 192 33.73 -15.78 27.89
C LEU A 192 33.69 -17.31 27.91
N GLN A 193 34.34 -17.97 26.92
CA GLN A 193 34.42 -19.44 26.80
C GLN A 193 35.64 -20.03 27.47
N GLU A 194 36.71 -19.26 27.61
CA GLU A 194 37.95 -19.68 28.30
C GLU A 194 37.75 -19.92 29.82
N ASP A 195 36.69 -19.32 30.40
CA ASP A 195 36.19 -19.68 31.74
C ASP A 195 35.40 -21.03 31.77
N SER A 196 35.30 -21.75 30.63
CA SER A 196 34.71 -23.09 30.50
C SER A 196 35.58 -23.97 29.58
N PRO A 197 36.16 -25.07 30.06
CA PRO A 197 37.08 -25.84 29.23
C PRO A 197 36.35 -26.72 28.22
N SER A 198 36.15 -26.28 27.02
CA SER A 198 36.15 -27.14 25.81
C SER A 198 35.83 -26.36 24.50
N HIS A 199 36.72 -26.56 23.53
CA HIS A 199 36.60 -26.36 22.08
C HIS A 199 36.83 -24.95 21.50
N SER A 200 38.07 -24.68 21.18
CA SER A 200 38.50 -23.61 20.28
C SER A 200 38.46 -24.08 18.82
N SER A 201 37.60 -23.49 18.00
CA SER A 201 37.74 -23.56 16.54
C SER A 201 38.47 -22.32 16.03
N PRO A 202 39.52 -22.46 15.17
CA PRO A 202 40.25 -21.32 14.65
C PRO A 202 39.39 -20.49 13.68
N LEU A 203 39.54 -19.17 13.76
CA LEU A 203 38.96 -18.22 12.84
C LEU A 203 39.53 -18.37 11.42
N PRO A 204 38.71 -18.43 10.36
CA PRO A 204 39.18 -18.29 8.99
C PRO A 204 39.69 -16.87 8.74
N GLY A 205 40.89 -16.78 8.14
CA GLY A 205 41.52 -15.50 7.78
C GLY A 205 40.62 -14.58 6.92
N ALA A 206 40.88 -13.29 7.01
CA ALA A 206 40.22 -12.24 6.28
C ALA A 206 40.26 -12.50 4.76
N VAL A 207 39.14 -12.94 4.21
CA VAL A 207 38.86 -13.00 2.78
C VAL A 207 37.80 -11.97 2.49
N HIS A 208 37.90 -11.24 1.40
CA HIS A 208 36.92 -10.27 0.92
C HIS A 208 35.51 -10.84 0.95
N SER A 209 34.84 -10.69 2.08
CA SER A 209 33.54 -11.30 2.34
C SER A 209 32.42 -10.37 1.82
N LYS A 210 31.43 -10.93 1.15
CA LYS A 210 30.23 -10.16 0.74
C LYS A 210 29.55 -9.56 1.98
N PRO A 211 28.94 -8.35 1.90
CA PRO A 211 28.25 -7.70 3.02
C PRO A 211 27.27 -8.61 3.78
N ALA A 212 26.64 -9.52 3.03
CA ALA A 212 25.75 -10.53 3.57
C ALA A 212 26.43 -11.56 4.47
N ASP A 213 27.69 -11.84 4.22
CA ASP A 213 28.46 -12.85 4.96
C ASP A 213 29.00 -12.26 6.26
N ILE A 214 29.36 -10.97 6.25
CA ILE A 214 29.76 -10.22 7.45
C ILE A 214 28.57 -10.14 8.42
N LEU A 215 27.40 -9.73 7.94
CA LEU A 215 26.20 -9.66 8.78
C LEU A 215 25.76 -11.03 9.29
N ARG A 216 25.90 -12.11 8.50
CA ARG A 216 25.61 -13.48 8.95
C ARG A 216 26.56 -13.94 10.04
N ARG A 217 27.86 -13.60 9.97
CA ARG A 217 28.85 -13.93 11.02
C ARG A 217 28.51 -13.22 12.32
N ILE A 218 28.17 -11.93 12.26
CA ILE A 218 27.72 -11.18 13.44
C ILE A 218 26.43 -11.79 14.02
N ASP A 219 25.45 -12.13 13.19
CA ASP A 219 24.19 -12.74 13.64
C ASP A 219 24.45 -14.14 14.26
N ALA A 220 25.38 -14.93 13.73
CA ALA A 220 25.78 -16.23 14.28
C ALA A 220 26.48 -16.07 15.64
N SER A 221 27.46 -15.17 15.73
CA SER A 221 28.15 -14.88 17.00
C SER A 221 27.20 -14.39 18.07
N ILE A 222 26.25 -13.54 17.70
CA ILE A 222 25.18 -13.09 18.60
C ILE A 222 24.30 -14.26 19.07
N ALA A 223 23.99 -15.22 18.19
CA ALA A 223 23.17 -16.39 18.56
C ALA A 223 23.93 -17.34 19.51
N GLU A 224 25.23 -17.55 19.31
CA GLU A 224 26.09 -18.34 20.20
C GLU A 224 26.22 -17.69 21.58
N ILE A 225 26.47 -16.38 21.64
CA ILE A 225 26.49 -15.61 22.89
C ILE A 225 25.16 -15.79 23.64
N ASN A 226 24.03 -15.76 22.92
CA ASN A 226 22.71 -15.97 23.54
C ASN A 226 22.58 -17.37 24.15
N THR A 227 23.08 -18.38 23.47
CA THR A 227 23.06 -19.77 23.96
C THR A 227 23.88 -19.92 25.24
N GLU A 228 25.07 -19.30 25.30
CA GLU A 228 25.92 -19.30 26.50
C GLU A 228 25.27 -18.50 27.67
N ILE A 229 24.58 -17.41 27.35
CA ILE A 229 23.85 -16.61 28.33
C ILE A 229 22.66 -17.37 28.94
N GLN A 230 21.92 -18.14 28.13
CA GLN A 230 20.78 -18.92 28.63
C GLN A 230 21.19 -20.04 29.60
N LYS A 231 22.45 -20.48 29.56
CA LYS A 231 23.01 -21.47 30.51
C LYS A 231 23.28 -20.86 31.90
N ARG A 232 23.22 -19.55 32.06
CA ARG A 232 23.51 -18.84 33.34
C ARG A 232 22.23 -18.18 33.88
N PRO A 233 21.87 -18.31 35.16
CA PRO A 233 20.66 -17.72 35.72
C PRO A 233 20.75 -16.19 35.73
N ALA A 234 19.80 -15.53 35.07
CA ALA A 234 19.73 -14.08 34.99
C ALA A 234 19.03 -13.48 36.22
N SER A 235 19.60 -12.43 36.83
CA SER A 235 18.95 -11.68 37.91
C SER A 235 17.89 -10.70 37.36
N LYS A 236 16.86 -10.37 38.17
CA LYS A 236 15.79 -9.42 37.80
C LYS A 236 16.35 -8.04 37.47
N THR A 237 17.35 -7.58 38.20
CA THR A 237 18.04 -6.30 38.01
C THR A 237 18.69 -6.20 36.62
N LEU A 238 19.14 -7.30 36.07
CA LEU A 238 19.76 -7.39 34.77
C LEU A 238 18.78 -7.14 33.62
N ASN A 239 17.54 -7.65 33.77
CA ASN A 239 16.49 -7.43 32.77
C ASN A 239 16.03 -5.96 32.73
N ASP A 240 16.00 -5.28 33.87
CA ASP A 240 15.59 -3.87 33.98
C ASP A 240 16.67 -2.95 33.35
N LEU A 241 17.94 -3.17 33.65
CA LEU A 241 19.08 -2.46 33.03
C LEU A 241 19.13 -2.67 31.51
N THR A 242 18.82 -3.88 31.06
CA THR A 242 18.78 -4.22 29.64
C THR A 242 17.66 -3.45 28.91
N THR A 243 16.51 -3.32 29.54
CA THR A 243 15.37 -2.58 28.97
C THR A 243 15.66 -1.08 28.87
N GLU A 244 16.35 -0.52 29.86
CA GLU A 244 16.71 0.90 29.90
C GLU A 244 17.83 1.22 28.90
N PHE A 245 18.82 0.36 28.78
CA PHE A 245 19.85 0.43 27.76
C PHE A 245 19.25 0.39 26.34
N PHE A 246 18.26 -0.48 26.10
CA PHE A 246 17.55 -0.52 24.82
C PHE A 246 16.82 0.77 24.48
N LYS A 247 16.21 1.40 25.45
CA LYS A 247 15.57 2.72 25.25
C LYS A 247 16.61 3.76 24.82
N HIS A 248 17.77 3.78 25.45
CA HIS A 248 18.85 4.73 25.15
C HIS A 248 19.49 4.48 23.78
N VAL A 249 19.81 3.25 23.45
CA VAL A 249 20.40 2.88 22.14
C VAL A 249 19.42 3.14 21.02
N LEU A 250 18.14 2.88 21.21
CA LEU A 250 17.09 3.20 20.24
C LEU A 250 16.87 4.72 20.06
N GLN A 251 17.12 5.52 21.12
CA GLN A 251 17.00 6.97 21.06
C GLN A 251 18.24 7.65 20.44
N LEU A 252 19.44 7.12 20.68
CA LEU A 252 20.71 7.76 20.27
C LEU A 252 21.17 7.34 18.85
N ASN A 253 20.81 6.16 18.37
CA ASN A 253 21.36 5.62 17.13
C ASN A 253 20.30 5.43 16.04
N GLY A 254 20.67 5.60 14.80
CA GLY A 254 20.00 5.41 13.51
C GLY A 254 18.64 4.70 13.41
N LEU A 255 18.17 4.03 14.49
CA LEU A 255 16.80 3.53 14.62
C LEU A 255 15.78 4.66 14.85
N SER A 256 16.19 5.80 15.38
CA SER A 256 15.38 7.01 15.32
C SER A 256 15.23 7.48 13.88
N ALA A 257 16.29 7.39 13.09
CA ALA A 257 16.25 7.61 11.64
C ALA A 257 15.34 6.58 10.93
N TYR A 258 15.41 5.31 11.29
CA TYR A 258 14.55 4.24 10.77
C TYR A 258 13.07 4.46 11.11
N ARG A 259 12.75 4.94 12.31
CA ARG A 259 11.39 5.36 12.68
C ARG A 259 10.95 6.67 12.01
N GLN A 260 11.88 7.60 11.79
CA GLN A 260 11.62 8.88 11.14
C GLN A 260 11.46 8.75 9.62
N TYR A 261 11.93 7.65 9.01
CA TYR A 261 11.84 7.38 7.58
C TYR A 261 11.10 6.07 7.26
N PRO A 262 9.80 5.93 7.59
CA PRO A 262 9.06 4.70 7.30
C PRO A 262 9.01 4.36 5.80
N ALA A 263 9.05 5.37 4.92
CA ALA A 263 9.09 5.17 3.47
C ALA A 263 10.44 4.65 2.98
N LEU A 264 11.55 5.02 3.63
CA LEU A 264 12.87 4.44 3.39
C LEU A 264 12.92 2.99 3.92
N GLY A 265 12.34 2.73 5.09
CA GLY A 265 12.22 1.40 5.68
C GLY A 265 11.43 0.40 4.82
N MET A 266 10.42 0.85 4.07
CA MET A 266 9.69 -0.01 3.14
C MET A 266 10.52 -0.42 1.91
N ARG A 267 11.50 0.38 1.49
CA ARG A 267 12.42 0.05 0.38
C ARG A 267 13.57 -0.85 0.79
N VAL A 268 13.98 -0.78 2.04
CA VAL A 268 15.16 -1.48 2.56
C VAL A 268 14.86 -2.90 3.01
N THR A 269 13.65 -3.37 2.97
CA THR A 269 13.39 -4.80 2.88
C THR A 269 13.81 -5.30 1.50
N ALA A 270 15.11 -5.14 1.20
CA ALA A 270 15.73 -5.90 0.15
C ALA A 270 15.39 -7.39 0.37
N PRO A 271 15.07 -8.13 -0.68
CA PRO A 271 14.61 -9.49 -0.54
C PRO A 271 15.66 -10.29 0.26
N GLY A 272 15.30 -10.69 1.46
CA GLY A 272 16.03 -11.63 2.26
C GLY A 272 16.61 -11.18 3.60
N LYS A 273 16.36 -9.96 4.13
CA LYS A 273 17.04 -9.57 5.36
C LYS A 273 16.24 -8.75 6.34
N SER A 274 16.18 -9.29 7.54
CA SER A 274 15.80 -8.74 8.85
C SER A 274 14.48 -7.97 8.88
N SER A 275 13.41 -8.67 9.23
CA SER A 275 12.15 -8.03 9.61
C SER A 275 12.37 -7.07 10.81
N PRO A 276 11.50 -6.07 11.03
CA PRO A 276 11.51 -5.25 12.25
C PRO A 276 11.57 -6.07 13.54
N ASP A 277 10.98 -7.26 13.54
CA ASP A 277 10.99 -8.16 14.69
C ASP A 277 12.33 -8.90 14.85
N GLN A 278 13.02 -9.24 13.75
CA GLN A 278 14.40 -9.74 13.80
C GLN A 278 15.36 -8.67 14.32
N LEU A 279 15.22 -7.42 13.89
CA LEU A 279 16.02 -6.33 14.41
C LEU A 279 15.76 -6.08 15.90
N LYS A 280 14.49 -6.14 16.36
CA LYS A 280 14.14 -6.09 17.78
C LYS A 280 14.76 -7.26 18.55
N SER A 281 14.74 -8.45 17.99
CA SER A 281 15.34 -9.65 18.58
C SER A 281 16.86 -9.50 18.71
N GLN A 282 17.54 -9.05 17.67
CA GLN A 282 18.99 -8.77 17.67
C GLN A 282 19.37 -7.69 18.68
N LEU A 283 18.58 -6.64 18.78
CA LEU A 283 18.74 -5.58 19.77
C LEU A 283 18.58 -6.11 21.20
N ARG A 284 17.53 -6.90 21.48
CA ARG A 284 17.33 -7.54 22.81
C ARG A 284 18.53 -8.42 23.18
N LEU A 285 19.08 -9.10 22.21
CA LEU A 285 20.21 -9.99 22.36
C LEU A 285 21.50 -9.22 22.69
N ALA A 286 21.81 -8.18 21.93
CA ALA A 286 22.95 -7.29 22.21
C ALA A 286 22.84 -6.65 23.62
N GLY A 287 21.63 -6.25 24.02
CA GLY A 287 21.38 -5.76 25.37
C GLY A 287 21.68 -6.81 26.46
N ARG A 288 21.30 -8.07 26.26
CA ARG A 288 21.64 -9.14 27.21
C ARG A 288 23.14 -9.40 27.32
N VAL A 289 23.86 -9.42 26.19
CA VAL A 289 25.32 -9.55 26.17
C VAL A 289 25.96 -8.43 26.98
N LEU A 290 25.56 -7.19 26.73
CA LEU A 290 26.07 -6.00 27.44
C LEU A 290 25.73 -6.03 28.93
N SER A 291 24.56 -6.55 29.30
CA SER A 291 24.17 -6.72 30.70
C SER A 291 25.03 -7.74 31.44
N LEU A 292 25.45 -8.81 30.76
CA LEU A 292 26.35 -9.82 31.36
C LEU A 292 27.77 -9.31 31.51
N LEU A 293 28.28 -8.62 30.49
CA LEU A 293 29.59 -7.94 30.57
C LEU A 293 29.61 -6.85 31.64
N ALA A 294 28.44 -6.22 31.92
CA ALA A 294 28.28 -5.26 33.01
C ALA A 294 28.33 -5.87 34.42
N GLN A 295 28.22 -7.19 34.57
CA GLN A 295 28.34 -7.88 35.86
C GLN A 295 29.78 -8.34 36.18
N ASP A 296 30.73 -8.17 35.24
CA ASP A 296 32.12 -8.39 35.48
C ASP A 296 32.65 -7.39 36.52
N PRO A 297 33.29 -7.82 37.61
CA PRO A 297 33.87 -6.93 38.63
C PRO A 297 34.94 -5.97 38.09
N SER A 298 35.52 -6.22 36.91
CA SER A 298 36.34 -5.25 36.21
C SER A 298 35.49 -4.27 35.41
N ASN A 299 35.25 -3.07 35.90
CA ASN A 299 34.48 -2.01 35.21
C ASN A 299 34.98 -1.71 33.76
N HIS A 300 36.15 -2.13 33.39
CA HIS A 300 36.76 -1.90 32.08
C HIS A 300 36.02 -2.63 30.94
N ASN A 301 35.69 -3.91 31.10
CA ASN A 301 35.00 -4.69 30.07
C ASN A 301 33.57 -4.22 29.79
N ARG A 302 32.92 -3.63 30.80
CA ARG A 302 31.60 -3.04 30.68
C ARG A 302 31.57 -1.85 29.72
N ASP A 303 32.53 -0.94 29.86
CA ASP A 303 32.59 0.29 29.07
C ASP A 303 32.99 -0.04 27.61
N VAL A 304 33.90 -0.99 27.41
CA VAL A 304 34.29 -1.46 26.08
C VAL A 304 33.11 -2.11 25.36
N ALA A 305 32.37 -2.99 26.01
CA ALA A 305 31.19 -3.64 25.42
C ALA A 305 30.07 -2.64 25.08
N TYR A 306 29.86 -1.64 25.95
CA TYR A 306 28.90 -0.56 25.72
C TYR A 306 29.29 0.27 24.49
N GLN A 307 30.54 0.70 24.39
CA GLN A 307 31.05 1.45 23.24
C GLN A 307 30.99 0.64 21.95
N LEU A 308 31.34 -0.64 22.00
CA LEU A 308 31.29 -1.53 20.84
C LEU A 308 29.87 -1.70 20.29
N ALA A 309 28.87 -1.85 21.15
CA ALA A 309 27.50 -1.92 20.75
C ALA A 309 26.96 -0.60 20.18
N GLN A 310 27.31 0.52 20.76
CA GLN A 310 26.97 1.83 20.21
C GLN A 310 27.54 2.01 18.80
N ARG A 311 28.81 1.65 18.60
CA ARG A 311 29.48 1.68 17.29
C ARG A 311 28.79 0.76 16.29
N PHE A 312 28.50 -0.48 16.66
CA PHE A 312 27.81 -1.44 15.80
C PHE A 312 26.47 -0.88 15.26
N PHE A 313 25.63 -0.35 16.14
CA PHE A 313 24.33 0.18 15.72
C PHE A 313 24.44 1.47 14.92
N GLY A 314 25.36 2.35 15.26
CA GLY A 314 25.64 3.56 14.48
C GLY A 314 26.10 3.24 13.06
N ILE A 315 27.09 2.35 12.92
CA ILE A 315 27.65 1.95 11.63
C ILE A 315 26.64 1.17 10.78
N ARG A 316 25.84 0.30 11.40
CA ARG A 316 24.73 -0.37 10.70
C ARG A 316 23.70 0.65 10.18
N GLY A 317 23.44 1.72 10.92
CA GLY A 317 22.60 2.85 10.47
C GLY A 317 23.21 3.56 9.25
N VAL A 318 24.51 3.82 9.25
CA VAL A 318 25.25 4.41 8.12
C VAL A 318 25.19 3.49 6.88
N LEU A 319 25.45 2.21 7.05
CA LEU A 319 25.34 1.23 5.94
C LEU A 319 23.94 1.22 5.33
N HIS A 320 22.93 1.24 6.19
CA HIS A 320 21.54 1.30 5.75
C HIS A 320 21.24 2.56 4.95
N LEU A 321 21.66 3.72 5.46
CA LEU A 321 21.48 4.99 4.78
C LEU A 321 22.23 5.02 3.44
N ALA A 322 23.49 4.58 3.43
CA ALA A 322 24.31 4.49 2.24
C ALA A 322 23.69 3.62 1.14
N THR A 323 23.17 2.45 1.51
CA THR A 323 22.47 1.56 0.57
C THR A 323 21.20 2.21 0.01
N THR A 324 20.44 2.88 0.86
CA THR A 324 19.22 3.59 0.45
C THR A 324 19.52 4.75 -0.51
N GLU A 325 20.59 5.51 -0.23
CA GLU A 325 21.03 6.61 -1.08
C GLU A 325 21.53 6.11 -2.44
N GLN A 326 22.30 5.01 -2.47
CA GLN A 326 22.73 4.38 -3.71
C GLN A 326 21.53 3.93 -4.57
N GLU A 327 20.55 3.26 -3.97
CA GLU A 327 19.34 2.86 -4.69
C GLU A 327 18.57 4.07 -5.23
N LEU A 328 18.42 5.11 -4.42
CA LEU A 328 17.71 6.33 -4.79
C LEU A 328 18.39 7.04 -5.96
N PHE A 329 19.69 7.31 -5.85
CA PHE A 329 20.44 8.04 -6.88
C PHE A 329 20.79 7.17 -8.09
N SER A 330 20.66 5.85 -8.03
CA SER A 330 20.80 5.00 -9.21
C SER A 330 19.70 5.24 -10.25
N HIS A 331 18.60 5.88 -9.89
CA HIS A 331 17.38 6.03 -10.68
C HIS A 331 16.78 4.71 -11.21
N LYS A 332 17.23 3.57 -10.68
CA LYS A 332 16.77 2.24 -11.09
C LYS A 332 15.25 2.12 -11.03
N ASP A 333 14.64 2.73 -10.04
CA ASP A 333 13.21 2.69 -9.78
C ASP A 333 12.47 3.98 -10.17
N ALA A 334 13.10 4.84 -10.98
CA ALA A 334 12.54 6.13 -11.35
C ALA A 334 11.60 6.11 -12.57
N ALA A 335 11.46 4.96 -13.23
CA ALA A 335 10.49 4.78 -14.30
C ALA A 335 9.08 4.55 -13.74
N ALA A 336 8.07 5.10 -14.41
CA ALA A 336 6.67 4.97 -14.02
C ALA A 336 5.76 4.75 -15.23
N SER A 337 4.53 4.27 -15.01
CA SER A 337 3.47 4.46 -16.00
C SER A 337 3.00 5.91 -16.00
N VAL A 338 2.54 6.40 -17.13
CA VAL A 338 1.92 7.73 -17.25
C VAL A 338 0.73 7.82 -16.30
N ASP A 339 -0.09 6.80 -16.26
CA ASP A 339 -1.30 6.73 -15.46
C ASP A 339 -0.98 6.84 -13.95
N SER A 340 -0.03 6.06 -13.47
CA SER A 340 0.35 6.11 -12.05
C SER A 340 1.02 7.43 -11.65
N GLU A 341 1.69 8.09 -12.58
CA GLU A 341 2.30 9.40 -12.33
C GLU A 341 1.25 10.53 -12.33
N LEU A 342 0.24 10.45 -13.21
CA LEU A 342 -0.87 11.40 -13.25
C LEU A 342 -1.67 11.45 -11.95
N SER A 343 -1.66 10.40 -11.14
CA SER A 343 -2.30 10.41 -9.83
C SER A 343 -1.79 11.54 -8.94
N LEU A 344 -0.56 11.96 -9.14
CA LEU A 344 0.13 13.02 -8.38
C LEU A 344 0.21 14.35 -9.13
N LEU A 345 -0.69 14.58 -10.10
CA LEU A 345 -0.68 15.78 -10.98
C LEU A 345 -0.59 17.10 -10.20
N TRP A 346 -1.22 17.18 -9.03
CA TRP A 346 -1.30 18.39 -8.22
C TRP A 346 -0.09 18.62 -7.31
N LEU A 347 0.77 17.63 -7.17
CA LEU A 347 1.96 17.73 -6.34
C LEU A 347 3.12 18.38 -7.09
N ASP A 348 3.88 19.21 -6.40
CA ASP A 348 5.10 19.77 -6.98
C ASP A 348 6.18 18.70 -7.03
N ARG A 349 6.55 18.32 -8.23
CA ARG A 349 7.54 17.28 -8.46
C ARG A 349 8.92 17.62 -7.90
N ASN A 350 9.30 18.89 -7.84
CA ASN A 350 10.57 19.30 -7.24
C ASN A 350 10.67 18.92 -5.75
N GLU A 351 9.52 18.75 -5.10
CA GLU A 351 9.47 18.35 -3.70
C GLU A 351 9.66 16.85 -3.49
N TYR A 352 9.34 16.02 -4.49
CA TYR A 352 9.44 14.56 -4.40
C TYR A 352 10.29 13.92 -5.51
N SER A 353 11.04 14.71 -6.28
CA SER A 353 11.81 14.27 -7.46
C SER A 353 12.71 13.05 -7.22
N LEU A 354 13.16 12.84 -5.99
CA LEU A 354 13.98 11.70 -5.57
C LEU A 354 13.17 10.59 -4.90
N THR A 355 11.84 10.67 -4.86
CA THR A 355 11.00 9.66 -4.22
C THR A 355 10.11 9.01 -5.26
N TRP A 356 10.44 7.79 -5.62
CA TRP A 356 9.66 6.93 -6.51
C TRP A 356 8.87 5.93 -5.71
N ARG A 357 7.83 5.32 -6.31
CA ARG A 357 7.02 4.33 -5.62
C ARG A 357 6.44 4.89 -4.32
N ILE A 358 5.69 5.98 -4.46
CA ILE A 358 5.10 6.71 -3.34
C ILE A 358 3.95 5.87 -2.75
N PRO A 359 3.87 5.72 -1.42
CA PRO A 359 2.73 5.08 -0.80
C PRO A 359 1.42 5.75 -1.20
N ASN A 360 0.47 4.97 -1.69
CA ASN A 360 -0.83 5.46 -2.11
C ASN A 360 -1.66 5.90 -0.89
N PRO A 361 -2.02 7.18 -0.76
CA PRO A 361 -2.81 7.66 0.38
C PRO A 361 -4.24 7.10 0.39
N LEU A 362 -4.73 6.59 -0.73
CA LEU A 362 -6.08 6.01 -0.85
C LEU A 362 -6.14 4.54 -0.44
N TYR A 363 -4.99 3.86 -0.26
CA TYR A 363 -4.95 2.45 0.10
C TYR A 363 -5.69 2.16 1.41
N ALA A 364 -6.67 1.24 1.36
CA ALA A 364 -7.61 1.01 2.47
C ALA A 364 -6.97 0.36 3.71
N TRP A 365 -5.94 -0.45 3.53
CA TRP A 365 -5.26 -1.19 4.61
C TRP A 365 -3.96 -0.51 5.07
N ARG A 366 -3.87 0.80 4.93
CA ARG A 366 -2.76 1.55 5.53
C ARG A 366 -2.78 1.37 7.06
N PRO A 367 -1.62 1.19 7.69
CA PRO A 367 -1.57 1.27 9.15
C PRO A 367 -2.08 2.66 9.59
N ASP A 368 -3.01 2.71 10.55
CA ASP A 368 -3.68 3.91 11.07
C ASP A 368 -2.75 4.90 11.80
N ARG A 369 -1.54 5.04 11.34
CA ARG A 369 -0.59 6.03 11.87
C ARG A 369 -0.54 7.28 11.00
N VAL A 370 -1.69 7.81 10.69
CA VAL A 370 -1.82 9.23 10.36
C VAL A 370 -1.68 9.96 11.67
N THR A 371 -0.59 10.68 11.88
CA THR A 371 -0.42 11.52 13.09
C THR A 371 -1.50 12.59 13.12
N GLU A 372 -1.88 13.07 14.31
CA GLU A 372 -2.87 14.17 14.42
C GLU A 372 -2.47 15.39 13.58
N ALA A 373 -1.17 15.67 13.43
CA ALA A 373 -0.66 16.73 12.55
C ALA A 373 -0.97 16.46 11.06
N GLU A 374 -0.98 15.20 10.62
CA GLU A 374 -1.31 14.82 9.23
C GLU A 374 -2.82 14.89 8.96
N LYS A 375 -3.68 14.85 9.97
CA LYS A 375 -5.15 14.97 9.82
C LYS A 375 -5.61 16.38 9.48
N HIS A 376 -4.80 17.39 9.75
CA HIS A 376 -5.19 18.80 9.60
C HIS A 376 -4.77 19.44 8.28
N GLU A 377 -4.03 18.74 7.43
CA GLU A 377 -3.57 19.28 6.16
C GLU A 377 -4.12 18.49 4.98
N THR A 378 -5.13 19.07 4.38
CA THR A 378 -5.70 18.58 3.12
C THR A 378 -5.00 19.28 1.95
N MET A 379 -4.78 18.54 0.87
CA MET A 379 -4.39 19.13 -0.38
C MET A 379 -5.52 20.01 -0.94
N PRO A 380 -5.18 21.10 -1.65
CA PRO A 380 -6.20 21.94 -2.29
C PRO A 380 -6.98 21.18 -3.38
N PHE A 381 -6.36 20.15 -3.97
CA PHE A 381 -6.94 19.29 -4.99
C PHE A 381 -6.72 17.81 -4.68
N PRO A 382 -7.60 16.92 -5.17
CA PRO A 382 -7.53 15.49 -4.87
C PRO A 382 -6.35 14.79 -5.55
N ILE A 383 -5.91 13.67 -4.95
CA ILE A 383 -5.15 12.66 -5.68
C ILE A 383 -6.08 12.04 -6.72
N LEU A 384 -5.65 12.02 -7.96
CA LEU A 384 -6.47 11.57 -9.07
C LEU A 384 -6.39 10.04 -9.21
N MET A 385 -7.53 9.43 -9.44
CA MET A 385 -7.61 8.01 -9.80
C MET A 385 -7.54 7.89 -11.32
N ILE A 386 -6.65 7.07 -11.84
CA ILE A 386 -6.43 6.94 -13.30
C ILE A 386 -6.76 5.51 -13.74
N SER A 387 -7.48 5.39 -14.83
CA SER A 387 -7.61 4.16 -15.58
C SER A 387 -7.46 4.42 -17.09
N ARG A 388 -7.34 3.37 -17.88
CA ARG A 388 -7.02 3.47 -19.30
C ARG A 388 -8.03 2.68 -20.15
N ILE A 389 -8.60 3.35 -21.16
CA ILE A 389 -9.33 2.72 -22.26
C ILE A 389 -8.39 2.63 -23.46
N ASP A 390 -7.66 1.53 -23.53
CA ASP A 390 -6.63 1.30 -24.53
C ASP A 390 -6.54 -0.19 -24.85
N ALA A 391 -6.28 -0.52 -26.10
CA ALA A 391 -6.22 -1.88 -26.60
C ALA A 391 -5.32 -1.92 -27.86
N PRO A 392 -4.98 -3.08 -28.42
CA PRO A 392 -4.20 -3.18 -29.65
C PRO A 392 -4.75 -2.39 -30.84
N THR A 393 -6.08 -2.16 -30.88
CA THR A 393 -6.74 -1.31 -31.88
C THR A 393 -7.80 -0.42 -31.26
N PRO A 394 -8.18 0.71 -31.89
CA PRO A 394 -9.22 1.59 -31.38
C PRO A 394 -10.60 0.92 -31.31
N GLU A 395 -10.90 -0.06 -32.20
CA GLU A 395 -12.14 -0.84 -32.16
C GLU A 395 -12.21 -1.72 -30.91
N LEU A 396 -11.11 -2.36 -30.53
CA LEU A 396 -11.03 -3.15 -29.30
C LEU A 396 -11.18 -2.26 -28.06
N ALA A 397 -10.60 -1.06 -28.08
CA ALA A 397 -10.78 -0.06 -27.02
C ALA A 397 -12.27 0.34 -26.86
N LYS A 398 -12.98 0.60 -27.98
CA LYS A 398 -14.43 0.85 -27.95
C LYS A 398 -15.23 -0.37 -27.48
N GLN A 399 -14.84 -1.58 -27.86
CA GLN A 399 -15.50 -2.81 -27.41
C GLN A 399 -15.36 -3.02 -25.89
N MET A 400 -14.25 -2.61 -25.26
CA MET A 400 -14.11 -2.65 -23.79
C MET A 400 -15.25 -1.87 -23.11
N ILE A 401 -15.59 -0.69 -23.62
CA ILE A 401 -16.66 0.16 -23.10
C ILE A 401 -18.02 -0.55 -23.22
N GLY A 402 -18.34 -1.04 -24.41
CA GLY A 402 -19.59 -1.75 -24.64
C GLY A 402 -19.75 -3.01 -23.80
N LYS A 403 -18.68 -3.80 -23.63
CA LYS A 403 -18.67 -5.01 -22.80
C LYS A 403 -18.86 -4.69 -21.31
N ALA A 404 -18.24 -3.59 -20.82
CA ALA A 404 -18.44 -3.13 -19.44
C ALA A 404 -19.91 -2.76 -19.21
N MET A 405 -20.50 -1.95 -20.08
CA MET A 405 -21.91 -1.54 -19.99
C MET A 405 -22.86 -2.73 -20.11
N MET A 406 -22.58 -3.68 -20.99
CA MET A 406 -23.38 -4.91 -21.14
C MET A 406 -23.39 -5.71 -19.82
N ALA A 407 -22.24 -5.89 -19.18
CA ALA A 407 -22.15 -6.60 -17.90
C ALA A 407 -22.82 -5.83 -16.74
N GLU A 408 -22.86 -4.52 -16.78
CA GLU A 408 -23.63 -3.71 -15.81
C GLU A 408 -25.14 -3.87 -16.00
N GLN A 409 -25.61 -4.01 -17.22
CA GLN A 409 -27.04 -4.17 -17.53
C GLN A 409 -27.55 -5.59 -17.32
N LEU A 410 -26.77 -6.59 -17.75
CA LEU A 410 -27.19 -8.00 -17.80
C LEU A 410 -26.63 -8.83 -16.64
N GLY A 411 -25.73 -8.25 -15.83
CA GLY A 411 -24.91 -8.96 -14.87
C GLY A 411 -23.65 -9.58 -15.50
N LEU A 412 -22.56 -9.63 -14.76
CA LEU A 412 -21.35 -10.34 -15.15
C LEU A 412 -21.58 -11.85 -15.02
N SER A 413 -21.53 -12.56 -16.13
CA SER A 413 -21.75 -14.02 -16.18
C SER A 413 -20.49 -14.77 -16.59
N GLY A 414 -20.39 -16.05 -16.19
CA GLY A 414 -19.30 -16.93 -16.56
C GLY A 414 -18.72 -17.69 -15.39
N LYS A 415 -17.46 -18.10 -15.52
CA LYS A 415 -16.72 -18.90 -14.54
C LYS A 415 -15.57 -18.10 -13.95
N VAL A 416 -15.19 -18.46 -12.74
CA VAL A 416 -14.06 -17.85 -12.02
C VAL A 416 -12.89 -18.82 -12.04
N TYR A 417 -11.74 -18.34 -12.46
CA TYR A 417 -10.51 -19.12 -12.54
C TYR A 417 -9.42 -18.49 -11.70
N PHE A 418 -8.83 -19.27 -10.81
CA PHE A 418 -7.67 -18.87 -10.04
C PHE A 418 -6.52 -19.83 -10.27
N ASP A 419 -5.34 -19.28 -10.55
CA ASP A 419 -4.12 -20.03 -10.82
C ASP A 419 -3.14 -19.82 -9.64
N ALA A 420 -3.38 -20.54 -8.55
CA ALA A 420 -2.51 -20.59 -7.37
C ALA A 420 -1.48 -21.71 -7.50
N ARG A 421 -0.46 -21.72 -6.62
CA ARG A 421 0.65 -22.68 -6.65
C ARG A 421 0.80 -23.51 -5.38
N GLY A 422 -0.15 -23.43 -4.45
CA GLY A 422 -0.08 -24.10 -3.17
C GLY A 422 1.01 -23.57 -2.24
N LEU A 423 1.45 -22.34 -2.44
CA LEU A 423 2.49 -21.72 -1.62
C LEU A 423 1.93 -21.36 -0.24
N LYS A 424 2.69 -21.72 0.82
CA LYS A 424 2.32 -21.35 2.19
C LYS A 424 2.80 -19.92 2.51
N PRO A 425 2.00 -19.11 3.23
CA PRO A 425 2.43 -17.80 3.70
C PRO A 425 3.61 -17.94 4.67
N LYS A 426 4.73 -17.28 4.37
CA LYS A 426 5.90 -17.20 5.26
C LYS A 426 6.12 -15.79 5.79
N ALA A 427 5.73 -14.80 5.01
CA ALA A 427 5.85 -13.38 5.34
C ALA A 427 4.69 -12.61 4.70
N ALA A 428 4.27 -11.53 5.34
CA ALA A 428 3.32 -10.59 4.77
C ALA A 428 3.86 -10.01 3.46
N LEU A 429 3.00 -9.85 2.45
CA LEU A 429 3.33 -9.36 1.10
C LEU A 429 4.33 -10.24 0.33
N GLY A 430 4.61 -11.46 0.80
CA GLY A 430 5.40 -12.43 0.08
C GLY A 430 4.58 -13.27 -0.89
N TYR A 431 5.26 -14.07 -1.73
CA TYR A 431 4.59 -14.94 -2.72
C TYR A 431 3.52 -15.85 -2.11
N GLY A 432 3.79 -16.44 -0.94
CA GLY A 432 2.82 -17.32 -0.27
C GLY A 432 1.60 -16.57 0.27
N ASP A 433 1.75 -15.30 0.64
CA ASP A 433 0.65 -14.45 1.12
C ASP A 433 -0.29 -14.07 -0.05
N TYR A 434 0.26 -13.72 -1.21
CA TYR A 434 -0.53 -13.48 -2.43
C TYR A 434 -1.18 -14.77 -2.95
N ASP A 435 -0.48 -15.87 -2.88
CA ASP A 435 -1.01 -17.19 -3.26
C ASP A 435 -2.17 -17.62 -2.36
N GLN A 436 -2.06 -17.37 -1.04
CA GLN A 436 -3.16 -17.60 -0.10
C GLN A 436 -4.35 -16.67 -0.38
N SER A 437 -4.09 -15.44 -0.82
CA SER A 437 -5.14 -14.49 -1.22
C SER A 437 -6.00 -15.01 -2.38
N LEU A 438 -5.40 -15.72 -3.35
CA LEU A 438 -6.14 -16.39 -4.43
C LEU A 438 -7.07 -17.47 -3.88
N ARG A 439 -6.59 -18.30 -2.95
CA ARG A 439 -7.43 -19.34 -2.31
C ARG A 439 -8.55 -18.71 -1.49
N ASN A 440 -8.25 -17.72 -0.67
CA ASN A 440 -9.23 -17.07 0.20
C ASN A 440 -10.40 -16.46 -0.60
N ILE A 441 -10.11 -15.76 -1.70
CA ILE A 441 -11.16 -15.18 -2.53
C ILE A 441 -11.89 -16.26 -3.35
N GLY A 442 -11.20 -17.31 -3.75
CA GLY A 442 -11.81 -18.46 -4.42
C GLY A 442 -12.81 -19.19 -3.54
N ASP A 443 -12.44 -19.47 -2.29
CA ASP A 443 -13.31 -20.08 -1.30
C ASP A 443 -14.51 -19.19 -1.00
N PHE A 444 -14.28 -17.88 -0.83
CA PHE A 444 -15.35 -16.91 -0.63
C PHE A 444 -16.38 -16.92 -1.77
N ILE A 445 -15.91 -16.81 -3.03
CA ILE A 445 -16.81 -16.78 -4.20
C ILE A 445 -17.58 -18.09 -4.33
N LYS A 446 -16.91 -19.23 -4.13
CA LYS A 446 -17.54 -20.56 -4.16
C LYS A 446 -18.62 -20.73 -3.11
N GLU A 447 -18.42 -20.18 -1.90
CA GLU A 447 -19.35 -20.30 -0.78
C GLU A 447 -20.51 -19.32 -0.87
N LYS A 448 -20.26 -18.09 -1.29
CA LYS A 448 -21.21 -16.98 -1.15
C LYS A 448 -21.87 -16.56 -2.47
N THR A 449 -21.49 -17.13 -3.60
CA THR A 449 -22.03 -16.74 -4.91
C THR A 449 -22.42 -17.95 -5.76
N ALA A 450 -23.15 -17.72 -6.85
CA ALA A 450 -23.50 -18.76 -7.81
C ALA A 450 -22.41 -18.99 -8.89
N TYR A 451 -21.27 -18.29 -8.83
CA TYR A 451 -20.22 -18.48 -9.82
C TYR A 451 -19.53 -19.85 -9.68
N PRO A 452 -19.42 -20.64 -10.76
CA PRO A 452 -18.54 -21.80 -10.74
C PRO A 452 -17.08 -21.36 -10.60
N VAL A 453 -16.38 -21.88 -9.56
CA VAL A 453 -14.99 -21.57 -9.27
C VAL A 453 -14.09 -22.74 -9.63
N ILE A 454 -13.10 -22.50 -10.45
CA ILE A 454 -12.03 -23.43 -10.81
C ILE A 454 -10.72 -22.89 -10.22
N LEU A 455 -10.23 -23.56 -9.18
CA LEU A 455 -8.98 -23.23 -8.51
C LEU A 455 -7.91 -24.27 -8.89
N GLU A 456 -6.95 -23.87 -9.72
CA GLU A 456 -5.71 -24.62 -9.88
C GLU A 456 -4.79 -24.24 -8.70
N ASN A 457 -4.36 -25.22 -7.91
CA ASN A 457 -3.59 -24.98 -6.69
C ASN A 457 -2.29 -25.82 -6.66
N THR A 458 -1.73 -26.06 -7.85
CA THR A 458 -0.47 -26.80 -8.04
C THR A 458 0.52 -25.98 -8.86
N ARG A 459 1.58 -26.62 -9.35
CA ARG A 459 2.51 -25.98 -10.29
C ARG A 459 2.02 -25.94 -11.72
N LYS A 460 0.85 -26.52 -12.01
CA LYS A 460 0.21 -26.45 -13.32
C LYS A 460 -0.32 -25.03 -13.56
N ARG A 461 -0.65 -24.74 -14.80
CA ARG A 461 -1.26 -23.49 -15.26
C ARG A 461 -2.29 -23.82 -16.32
N PHE A 462 -3.24 -22.93 -16.54
CA PHE A 462 -4.08 -22.99 -17.73
C PHE A 462 -3.23 -22.63 -18.95
N ARG A 463 -3.02 -23.55 -19.88
CA ARG A 463 -2.11 -23.41 -21.03
C ARG A 463 -2.75 -23.68 -22.36
N GLN A 464 -3.62 -24.71 -22.43
CA GLN A 464 -4.18 -25.19 -23.66
C GLN A 464 -5.40 -24.35 -24.05
N ARG A 465 -5.51 -24.09 -25.35
CA ARG A 465 -6.64 -23.33 -25.88
C ARG A 465 -7.96 -23.98 -25.48
N GLY A 466 -8.88 -23.17 -24.90
CA GLY A 466 -10.18 -23.65 -24.43
C GLY A 466 -10.16 -24.32 -23.05
N GLU A 467 -9.03 -24.34 -22.35
CA GLU A 467 -8.92 -24.87 -20.97
C GLU A 467 -9.64 -24.00 -19.94
N ALA A 468 -9.72 -22.69 -20.19
CA ALA A 468 -10.48 -21.74 -19.36
C ALA A 468 -11.55 -20.99 -20.17
N PRO A 469 -12.67 -21.67 -20.54
CA PRO A 469 -13.75 -21.04 -21.29
C PRO A 469 -14.67 -20.21 -20.39
N GLN A 470 -15.33 -19.20 -20.99
CA GLN A 470 -16.35 -18.37 -20.34
C GLN A 470 -15.85 -17.67 -19.08
N VAL A 471 -14.68 -17.05 -19.15
CA VAL A 471 -14.08 -16.36 -17.99
C VAL A 471 -14.90 -15.12 -17.63
N ALA A 472 -15.35 -15.06 -16.38
CA ALA A 472 -15.88 -13.85 -15.74
C ALA A 472 -14.78 -13.17 -14.91
N LEU A 473 -14.08 -13.96 -14.07
CA LEU A 473 -12.98 -13.48 -13.23
C LEU A 473 -11.75 -14.38 -13.40
N TYR A 474 -10.57 -13.76 -13.44
CA TYR A 474 -9.30 -14.46 -13.43
C TYR A 474 -8.26 -13.72 -12.58
N ALA A 475 -7.50 -14.43 -11.76
CA ALA A 475 -6.25 -13.96 -11.19
C ALA A 475 -5.29 -15.13 -10.98
N GLY A 476 -4.00 -14.90 -11.20
CA GLY A 476 -3.05 -16.00 -11.02
C GLY A 476 -1.60 -15.67 -11.28
N TRP A 477 -0.77 -16.64 -10.93
CA TRP A 477 0.65 -16.70 -11.27
C TRP A 477 0.83 -17.30 -12.66
N TYR A 478 1.92 -16.85 -13.35
CA TYR A 478 2.10 -17.43 -14.65
C TYR A 478 3.54 -17.28 -15.15
N ARG A 479 3.72 -17.50 -16.45
CA ARG A 479 5.01 -17.42 -17.13
C ARG A 479 5.33 -15.97 -17.50
N LEU A 480 6.45 -15.45 -17.04
CA LEU A 480 6.91 -14.08 -17.26
C LEU A 480 6.82 -13.65 -18.72
N ARG A 481 6.09 -12.58 -19.01
CA ARG A 481 5.90 -11.98 -20.34
C ARG A 481 5.53 -12.99 -21.42
N HIS A 482 4.62 -13.91 -21.09
CA HIS A 482 4.19 -14.92 -22.03
C HIS A 482 2.71 -15.29 -21.79
N TYR A 483 1.84 -14.77 -22.63
CA TYR A 483 0.42 -15.10 -22.60
C TYR A 483 0.20 -16.54 -23.06
N GLU A 484 -0.53 -17.30 -22.28
CA GLU A 484 -1.00 -18.64 -22.65
C GLU A 484 -2.43 -18.51 -23.21
N ASP A 485 -2.69 -18.98 -24.45
CA ASP A 485 -3.99 -18.83 -25.13
C ASP A 485 -5.05 -19.81 -24.61
N ALA A 486 -5.21 -19.87 -23.30
CA ALA A 486 -6.13 -20.78 -22.62
C ALA A 486 -7.55 -20.22 -22.46
N PHE A 487 -7.70 -18.91 -22.51
CA PHE A 487 -8.87 -18.19 -22.04
C PHE A 487 -9.82 -17.77 -23.15
N SER A 488 -11.14 -17.88 -22.90
CA SER A 488 -12.15 -17.11 -23.62
C SER A 488 -12.95 -16.27 -22.64
N PHE A 489 -12.91 -14.95 -22.82
CA PHE A 489 -13.48 -13.97 -21.89
C PHE A 489 -14.92 -13.64 -22.24
N ASN A 490 -15.80 -13.67 -21.23
CA ASN A 490 -17.15 -13.15 -21.36
C ASN A 490 -17.16 -11.62 -21.33
N PRO A 491 -18.18 -10.95 -21.90
CA PRO A 491 -18.35 -9.50 -21.75
C PRO A 491 -18.32 -9.09 -20.26
N GLY A 492 -17.54 -8.08 -19.94
CA GLY A 492 -17.34 -7.63 -18.56
C GLY A 492 -16.22 -8.34 -17.80
N ALA A 493 -15.55 -9.35 -18.35
CA ALA A 493 -14.52 -10.13 -17.65
C ALA A 493 -13.42 -9.26 -17.05
N ILE A 494 -13.05 -9.57 -15.80
CA ILE A 494 -11.99 -8.92 -15.03
C ILE A 494 -10.88 -9.95 -14.78
N GLY A 495 -9.62 -9.62 -15.13
CA GLY A 495 -8.55 -10.55 -14.83
C GLY A 495 -7.16 -9.99 -15.00
N TYR A 496 -6.19 -10.53 -14.24
CA TYR A 496 -4.79 -10.13 -14.33
C TYR A 496 -3.81 -11.22 -13.89
N HIS A 497 -2.63 -11.14 -14.45
CA HIS A 497 -1.47 -11.94 -14.05
C HIS A 497 -0.55 -11.16 -13.10
N MET A 498 -0.09 -11.84 -12.05
CA MET A 498 0.92 -11.29 -11.14
C MET A 498 2.32 -11.63 -11.65
N ALA A 499 2.79 -10.86 -12.63
CA ALA A 499 4.13 -10.98 -13.17
C ALA A 499 4.66 -9.65 -13.74
N SER A 500 5.98 -9.57 -13.87
CA SER A 500 6.67 -8.36 -14.30
C SER A 500 6.49 -8.08 -15.79
N GLY A 501 6.32 -6.80 -16.16
CA GLY A 501 6.34 -6.38 -17.55
C GLY A 501 5.14 -6.85 -18.39
N GLU A 502 3.98 -7.06 -17.80
CA GLU A 502 2.78 -7.53 -18.49
C GLU A 502 2.12 -6.49 -19.40
N ALA A 503 2.45 -5.20 -19.18
CA ALA A 503 1.99 -4.05 -19.96
C ALA A 503 3.17 -3.26 -20.55
N VAL A 504 4.22 -3.93 -21.01
CA VAL A 504 5.39 -3.24 -21.64
C VAL A 504 4.97 -2.51 -22.91
N SER A 505 4.08 -3.07 -23.68
CA SER A 505 3.47 -2.44 -24.86
C SER A 505 2.08 -3.00 -25.10
N ILE A 506 1.17 -2.17 -25.55
CA ILE A 506 -0.18 -2.56 -25.95
C ILE A 506 -0.32 -2.58 -27.47
N HIS A 507 0.40 -1.71 -28.16
CA HIS A 507 0.29 -1.56 -29.63
C HIS A 507 1.35 -2.33 -30.42
N ASN A 508 2.37 -2.91 -29.77
CA ASN A 508 3.36 -3.73 -30.47
C ASN A 508 2.77 -5.13 -30.78
N PRO A 509 2.57 -5.49 -32.04
CA PRO A 509 1.98 -6.81 -32.40
C PRO A 509 2.84 -8.01 -31.97
N LYS A 510 4.15 -7.79 -31.72
CA LYS A 510 5.08 -8.83 -31.27
C LYS A 510 5.12 -8.99 -29.73
N GLU A 511 4.39 -8.14 -28.99
CA GLU A 511 4.37 -8.25 -27.52
C GLU A 511 3.64 -9.54 -27.10
N LYS A 512 4.27 -10.28 -26.19
CA LYS A 512 3.78 -11.58 -25.71
C LYS A 512 3.23 -11.52 -24.29
N GLY A 513 3.29 -10.36 -23.63
CA GLY A 513 2.80 -10.17 -22.27
C GLY A 513 1.28 -10.32 -22.16
N TRP A 514 0.80 -10.45 -20.94
CA TRP A 514 -0.61 -10.68 -20.63
C TRP A 514 -1.52 -9.56 -21.14
N CYS A 515 -1.27 -8.30 -20.77
CA CYS A 515 -2.24 -7.23 -20.99
C CYS A 515 -2.61 -7.06 -22.47
N LYS A 516 -1.61 -6.94 -23.36
CA LYS A 516 -1.83 -6.83 -24.81
C LYS A 516 -2.66 -7.99 -25.35
N ASN A 517 -2.28 -9.21 -25.02
CA ASN A 517 -2.91 -10.40 -25.60
C ASN A 517 -4.29 -10.69 -24.99
N ALA A 518 -4.48 -10.43 -23.70
CA ALA A 518 -5.80 -10.54 -23.07
C ALA A 518 -6.80 -9.52 -23.63
N LEU A 519 -6.35 -8.27 -23.86
CA LEU A 519 -7.16 -7.23 -24.52
C LEU A 519 -7.52 -7.62 -25.95
N GLU A 520 -6.58 -8.18 -26.70
CA GLU A 520 -6.81 -8.71 -28.06
C GLU A 520 -7.82 -9.86 -28.05
N ARG A 521 -7.81 -10.71 -27.03
CA ARG A 521 -8.79 -11.77 -26.79
C ARG A 521 -10.10 -11.30 -26.18
N GLY A 522 -10.23 -10.00 -25.93
CA GLY A 522 -11.49 -9.36 -25.57
C GLY A 522 -11.80 -9.29 -24.08
N ILE A 523 -10.80 -9.40 -23.19
CA ILE A 523 -11.00 -9.07 -21.77
C ILE A 523 -11.47 -7.61 -21.62
N THR A 524 -12.29 -7.34 -20.62
CA THR A 524 -12.84 -6.00 -20.40
C THR A 524 -11.98 -5.19 -19.42
N VAL A 525 -11.44 -5.86 -18.40
CA VAL A 525 -10.60 -5.23 -17.38
C VAL A 525 -9.35 -6.05 -17.15
N THR A 526 -8.18 -5.40 -17.17
CA THR A 526 -6.93 -6.03 -16.76
C THR A 526 -5.98 -5.06 -16.06
N ILE A 527 -5.02 -5.60 -15.31
CA ILE A 527 -4.02 -4.85 -14.56
C ILE A 527 -2.65 -5.42 -14.92
N GLY A 528 -1.69 -4.55 -15.18
CA GLY A 528 -0.33 -4.99 -15.40
C GLY A 528 0.71 -3.88 -15.30
N PRO A 529 1.97 -4.25 -15.01
CA PRO A 529 3.07 -3.30 -14.92
C PRO A 529 3.77 -3.09 -16.25
N THR A 530 4.25 -1.86 -16.46
CA THR A 530 5.04 -1.48 -17.64
C THR A 530 6.49 -1.99 -17.59
N SER A 531 6.97 -2.45 -16.44
CA SER A 531 8.29 -3.08 -16.21
C SER A 531 8.27 -3.86 -14.90
N GLU A 532 9.43 -4.11 -14.21
CA GLU A 532 9.48 -4.80 -12.92
C GLU A 532 8.83 -3.96 -11.80
N PRO A 533 7.66 -4.37 -11.25
CA PRO A 533 6.92 -3.55 -10.28
C PRO A 533 7.21 -3.90 -8.82
N TYR A 534 7.86 -5.04 -8.55
CA TYR A 534 7.81 -5.79 -7.29
C TYR A 534 6.40 -6.31 -6.95
N LEU A 535 6.33 -7.39 -6.18
CA LEU A 535 5.07 -8.10 -5.94
C LEU A 535 4.03 -7.24 -5.22
N ASP A 536 4.44 -6.46 -4.23
CA ASP A 536 3.57 -5.62 -3.41
C ASP A 536 2.95 -4.42 -4.15
N ALA A 537 3.31 -4.21 -5.42
CA ALA A 537 2.63 -3.22 -6.27
C ALA A 537 1.31 -3.74 -6.86
N PHE A 538 1.16 -5.06 -6.97
CA PHE A 538 -0.12 -5.62 -7.41
C PHE A 538 -1.17 -5.48 -6.30
N PRO A 539 -2.42 -5.13 -6.63
CA PRO A 539 -3.50 -5.32 -5.69
C PRO A 539 -3.59 -6.80 -5.32
N LYS A 540 -3.76 -7.11 -4.03
CA LYS A 540 -4.02 -8.48 -3.63
C LYS A 540 -5.36 -8.95 -4.21
N PRO A 541 -5.45 -10.16 -4.80
CA PRO A 541 -6.69 -10.67 -5.36
C PRO A 541 -7.88 -10.59 -4.40
N SER A 542 -7.70 -10.96 -3.13
CA SER A 542 -8.76 -10.89 -2.13
C SER A 542 -9.18 -9.46 -1.77
N GLU A 543 -8.23 -8.51 -1.72
CA GLU A 543 -8.53 -7.11 -1.45
C GLU A 543 -9.31 -6.49 -2.63
N PHE A 544 -8.80 -6.61 -3.85
CA PHE A 544 -9.39 -6.00 -5.04
C PHE A 544 -10.75 -6.62 -5.40
N LEU A 545 -10.80 -7.94 -5.55
CA LEU A 545 -12.04 -8.61 -5.93
C LEU A 545 -13.09 -8.55 -4.81
N GLY A 546 -12.67 -8.60 -3.53
CA GLY A 546 -13.59 -8.42 -2.41
C GLY A 546 -14.25 -7.04 -2.40
N LEU A 547 -13.50 -5.96 -2.71
CA LEU A 547 -14.07 -4.62 -2.88
C LEU A 547 -15.03 -4.56 -4.07
N MET A 548 -14.67 -5.15 -5.21
CA MET A 548 -15.53 -5.19 -6.39
C MET A 548 -16.85 -5.94 -6.11
N LEU A 549 -16.79 -7.13 -5.52
CA LEU A 549 -17.96 -7.95 -5.18
C LEU A 549 -18.91 -7.28 -4.18
N SER A 550 -18.43 -6.31 -3.41
CA SER A 550 -19.29 -5.50 -2.53
C SER A 550 -20.29 -4.62 -3.30
N GLY A 551 -20.11 -4.43 -4.61
CA GLY A 551 -20.93 -3.57 -5.44
C GLY A 551 -20.91 -2.08 -5.08
N ARG A 552 -20.10 -1.71 -4.06
CA ARG A 552 -20.04 -0.35 -3.51
C ARG A 552 -19.14 0.59 -4.32
N TYR A 553 -18.17 0.05 -5.05
CA TYR A 553 -17.11 0.83 -5.68
C TYR A 553 -17.15 0.70 -7.19
N ALA A 554 -16.87 1.78 -7.89
CA ALA A 554 -16.48 1.74 -9.28
C ALA A 554 -15.10 1.07 -9.41
N LEU A 555 -14.78 0.54 -10.58
CA LEU A 555 -13.53 -0.18 -10.87
C LEU A 555 -12.29 0.58 -10.39
N VAL A 556 -12.19 1.86 -10.77
CA VAL A 556 -11.02 2.67 -10.43
C VAL A 556 -10.92 2.92 -8.92
N GLU A 557 -12.05 3.04 -8.22
CA GLU A 557 -12.09 3.21 -6.76
C GLU A 557 -11.59 1.94 -6.05
N ALA A 558 -12.08 0.76 -6.46
CA ALA A 558 -11.64 -0.52 -5.91
C ALA A 558 -10.13 -0.75 -6.17
N TYR A 559 -9.65 -0.37 -7.36
CA TYR A 559 -8.23 -0.46 -7.70
C TYR A 559 -7.37 0.42 -6.79
N TYR A 560 -7.70 1.70 -6.63
CA TYR A 560 -6.92 2.60 -5.78
C TYR A 560 -7.01 2.27 -4.29
N LEU A 561 -8.15 1.76 -3.83
CA LEU A 561 -8.29 1.25 -2.45
C LEU A 561 -7.44 0.01 -2.18
N SER A 562 -7.10 -0.77 -3.19
CA SER A 562 -6.31 -2.00 -3.06
C SER A 562 -4.86 -1.89 -3.58
N THR A 563 -4.49 -0.78 -4.22
CA THR A 563 -3.15 -0.54 -4.74
C THR A 563 -2.31 0.22 -3.74
N ARG A 564 -1.10 -0.29 -3.41
CA ARG A 564 -0.23 0.25 -2.36
C ARG A 564 0.60 1.46 -2.76
N HIS A 565 0.86 1.62 -4.04
CA HIS A 565 1.83 2.61 -4.55
C HIS A 565 1.27 3.40 -5.73
N VAL A 566 1.61 4.69 -5.77
CA VAL A 566 1.46 5.59 -6.92
C VAL A 566 2.83 6.11 -7.34
N SER A 567 2.94 6.83 -8.45
CA SER A 567 4.22 7.15 -9.10
C SER A 567 5.04 5.88 -9.32
N TRP A 568 4.41 4.85 -9.87
CA TRP A 568 4.98 3.53 -10.06
C TRP A 568 4.57 2.96 -11.43
N ARG A 569 4.80 1.70 -11.67
CA ARG A 569 4.76 1.04 -12.98
C ARG A 569 3.42 0.39 -13.33
N MET A 570 2.44 0.43 -12.43
CA MET A 570 1.16 -0.25 -12.60
C MET A 570 0.21 0.54 -13.49
N VAL A 571 -0.58 -0.17 -14.28
CA VAL A 571 -1.65 0.36 -15.15
C VAL A 571 -2.92 -0.45 -14.93
N LEU A 572 -4.05 0.24 -14.83
CA LEU A 572 -5.38 -0.34 -14.86
C LEU A 572 -6.00 -0.10 -16.23
N PHE A 573 -6.24 -1.15 -17.00
CA PHE A 573 -7.02 -1.11 -18.24
C PHE A 573 -8.47 -1.45 -17.93
N GLY A 574 -9.38 -0.56 -18.26
CA GLY A 574 -10.80 -0.72 -18.01
C GLY A 574 -11.51 0.63 -17.82
N ASP A 575 -12.80 0.61 -17.94
CA ASP A 575 -13.66 1.77 -17.73
C ASP A 575 -13.68 2.15 -16.25
N PRO A 576 -13.32 3.39 -15.86
CA PRO A 576 -13.26 3.81 -14.45
C PRO A 576 -14.60 3.67 -13.73
N LEU A 577 -15.72 3.84 -14.44
CA LEU A 577 -17.07 3.76 -13.87
C LEU A 577 -17.60 2.32 -13.75
N TYR A 578 -16.90 1.33 -14.29
CA TYR A 578 -17.38 -0.05 -14.36
C TYR A 578 -17.67 -0.62 -12.98
N ASN A 579 -18.90 -1.10 -12.79
CA ASN A 579 -19.34 -1.79 -11.57
C ASN A 579 -20.47 -2.79 -11.91
N PRO A 580 -20.14 -4.05 -12.25
CA PRO A 580 -21.13 -5.05 -12.65
C PRO A 580 -22.02 -5.52 -11.50
N TRP A 581 -21.72 -5.17 -10.26
CA TRP A 581 -22.47 -5.52 -9.06
C TRP A 581 -23.17 -4.31 -8.41
N LYS A 582 -23.23 -3.18 -9.11
CA LYS A 582 -23.96 -2.00 -8.63
C LYS A 582 -25.45 -2.34 -8.40
N GLY A 583 -25.90 -2.23 -7.17
CA GLY A 583 -27.29 -2.57 -6.81
C GLY A 583 -27.56 -4.06 -6.57
N SER A 584 -26.59 -4.94 -6.80
CA SER A 584 -26.68 -6.38 -6.57
C SER A 584 -25.41 -6.92 -5.89
N ALA A 585 -25.05 -6.32 -4.76
CA ALA A 585 -23.86 -6.69 -4.01
C ALA A 585 -23.83 -8.19 -3.68
N LEU A 586 -22.73 -8.87 -4.02
CA LEU A 586 -22.51 -10.29 -3.73
C LEU A 586 -21.76 -10.51 -2.40
N ALA A 587 -21.26 -9.43 -1.79
CA ALA A 587 -20.44 -9.51 -0.58
C ALA A 587 -20.76 -8.38 0.39
N ALA A 588 -21.27 -8.73 1.58
CA ALA A 588 -21.30 -7.80 2.71
C ALA A 588 -19.95 -7.83 3.46
N LEU A 589 -19.62 -6.75 4.17
CA LEU A 589 -18.36 -6.71 4.95
C LEU A 589 -18.25 -7.89 5.92
N ARG A 590 -19.32 -8.23 6.60
CA ARG A 590 -19.34 -9.35 7.55
C ARG A 590 -18.96 -10.68 6.89
N ASP A 591 -19.44 -10.91 5.68
CA ASP A 591 -19.16 -12.15 4.95
C ASP A 591 -17.70 -12.18 4.47
N LEU A 592 -17.18 -11.05 3.99
CA LEU A 592 -15.76 -10.88 3.65
C LEU A 592 -14.86 -11.11 4.86
N GLN A 593 -15.21 -10.59 6.04
CA GLN A 593 -14.45 -10.76 7.28
C GLN A 593 -14.38 -12.21 7.75
N GLN A 594 -15.40 -13.01 7.50
CA GLN A 594 -15.42 -14.42 7.89
C GLN A 594 -14.36 -15.23 7.14
N THR A 595 -14.23 -15.00 5.84
CA THR A 595 -13.42 -15.83 4.95
C THR A 595 -12.08 -15.18 4.60
N ILE A 596 -12.01 -13.85 4.51
CA ILE A 596 -10.83 -13.10 4.01
C ILE A 596 -10.16 -12.35 5.16
N PRO A 597 -8.96 -12.78 5.60
CA PRO A 597 -8.26 -12.19 6.74
C PRO A 597 -7.97 -10.70 6.63
N GLU A 598 -7.74 -10.18 5.41
CA GLU A 598 -7.49 -8.76 5.17
C GLU A 598 -8.67 -7.91 5.65
N PHE A 599 -9.90 -8.32 5.36
CA PHE A 599 -11.11 -7.57 5.73
C PHE A 599 -11.38 -7.55 7.23
N ARG A 600 -10.83 -8.48 8.03
CA ARG A 600 -10.93 -8.46 9.50
C ARG A 600 -10.28 -7.23 10.12
N LYS A 601 -9.39 -6.57 9.40
CA LYS A 601 -8.71 -5.34 9.83
C LYS A 601 -9.55 -4.09 9.62
N LEU A 602 -10.66 -4.18 8.92
CA LEU A 602 -11.57 -3.07 8.62
C LEU A 602 -12.77 -3.13 9.56
N SER A 603 -13.08 -2.05 10.27
CA SER A 603 -14.31 -1.91 11.06
C SER A 603 -15.54 -1.65 10.18
N THR A 604 -15.32 -0.92 9.08
CA THR A 604 -16.32 -0.62 8.05
C THR A 604 -15.70 -0.79 6.67
N LEU A 605 -16.52 -0.98 5.63
CA LEU A 605 -16.01 -0.81 4.26
C LEU A 605 -15.51 0.63 4.08
N PRO A 606 -14.33 0.82 3.47
CA PRO A 606 -13.75 2.15 3.29
C PRO A 606 -14.73 3.08 2.55
N GLU A 607 -14.69 4.37 2.88
CA GLU A 607 -15.39 5.36 2.05
C GLU A 607 -14.81 5.37 0.64
N PRO A 608 -15.64 5.50 -0.40
CA PRO A 608 -15.15 5.67 -1.76
C PRO A 608 -14.15 6.82 -1.84
N PRO A 609 -13.00 6.66 -2.53
CA PRO A 609 -11.98 7.71 -2.64
C PRO A 609 -12.50 9.02 -3.21
N SER A 610 -13.51 8.97 -4.08
CA SER A 610 -14.18 10.14 -4.65
C SER A 610 -14.77 11.11 -3.62
N ASN A 611 -15.06 10.63 -2.40
CA ASN A 611 -15.69 11.40 -1.33
C ASN A 611 -14.73 11.86 -0.23
N ARG A 612 -13.44 11.45 -0.29
CA ARG A 612 -12.49 11.75 0.79
C ARG A 612 -11.78 13.08 0.60
N PRO A 613 -11.56 13.86 1.68
CA PRO A 613 -10.49 14.85 1.69
C PRO A 613 -9.14 14.14 1.56
N PHE A 614 -8.24 14.71 0.79
CA PHE A 614 -6.94 14.10 0.51
C PHE A 614 -5.87 14.70 1.41
N LEU A 615 -5.11 13.81 2.05
CA LEU A 615 -3.93 14.19 2.85
C LEU A 615 -2.73 14.36 1.92
N ASP A 616 -1.91 15.37 2.18
CA ASP A 616 -0.67 15.59 1.43
C ASP A 616 0.33 14.45 1.72
N PRO A 617 0.62 13.56 0.74
CA PRO A 617 1.57 12.48 0.93
C PRO A 617 3.02 12.97 0.98
N ILE A 618 3.28 14.23 0.63
CA ILE A 618 4.63 14.79 0.45
C ILE A 618 5.10 15.60 1.64
N ARG A 619 4.20 16.13 2.47
CA ARG A 619 4.64 16.88 3.63
C ARG A 619 5.51 16.04 4.56
N SER A 620 5.15 14.78 4.75
CA SER A 620 6.01 13.83 5.43
C SER A 620 7.37 13.62 4.72
N ALA A 621 7.46 13.87 3.41
CA ALA A 621 8.71 13.85 2.66
C ALA A 621 9.51 15.17 2.80
N LYS A 622 8.88 16.34 2.94
CA LYS A 622 9.56 17.62 3.25
C LYS A 622 10.26 17.60 4.61
N VAL A 623 9.55 17.16 5.64
CA VAL A 623 10.12 16.99 6.98
C VAL A 623 11.28 16.00 6.94
N ARG A 624 11.14 14.92 6.17
CA ARG A 624 12.19 13.90 5.97
C ARG A 624 13.42 14.45 5.25
N ARG A 625 13.28 15.35 4.26
CA ARG A 625 14.44 15.96 3.58
C ARG A 625 15.28 16.83 4.51
N SER A 626 14.65 17.64 5.36
CA SER A 626 15.39 18.46 6.34
C SER A 626 16.10 17.60 7.37
N GLN A 627 15.45 16.54 7.86
CA GLN A 627 16.03 15.58 8.79
C GLN A 627 17.15 14.75 8.12
N ARG A 628 16.99 14.35 6.87
CA ARG A 628 18.01 13.66 6.06
C ARG A 628 19.24 14.54 5.86
N ALA A 629 19.07 15.80 5.49
CA ALA A 629 20.20 16.72 5.33
C ALA A 629 20.98 16.91 6.66
N ALA A 630 20.27 16.95 7.79
CA ALA A 630 20.90 16.99 9.11
C ALA A 630 21.65 15.69 9.43
N LEU A 631 21.08 14.54 9.07
CA LEU A 631 21.70 13.21 9.28
C LEU A 631 22.94 13.04 8.41
N LEU A 632 22.89 13.44 7.13
CA LEU A 632 24.00 13.39 6.19
C LEU A 632 25.22 14.20 6.69
N LYS A 633 24.97 15.33 7.37
CA LYS A 633 26.03 16.13 8.00
C LYS A 633 26.69 15.42 9.21
N GLN A 634 25.99 14.49 9.84
CA GLN A 634 26.50 13.74 10.99
C GLN A 634 27.28 12.47 10.60
N ILE A 635 27.12 11.97 9.38
CA ILE A 635 27.80 10.73 8.93
C ILE A 635 29.32 10.80 9.06
N PRO A 636 30.03 11.87 8.60
CA PRO A 636 31.47 11.97 8.78
C PRO A 636 31.90 11.93 10.26
N VAL A 637 31.10 12.56 11.13
CA VAL A 637 31.34 12.56 12.58
C VAL A 637 31.16 11.15 13.15
N LEU A 638 30.10 10.42 12.73
CA LEU A 638 29.84 9.05 13.18
C LEU A 638 30.93 8.07 12.69
N LEU A 639 31.42 8.25 11.48
CA LEU A 639 32.53 7.45 10.95
C LEU A 639 33.86 7.77 11.61
N ASN A 640 34.12 9.06 11.98
CA ASN A 640 35.36 9.49 12.63
C ASN A 640 35.42 9.16 14.13
N ILE A 641 34.29 8.99 14.81
CA ILE A 641 34.24 8.51 16.21
C ILE A 641 34.66 7.02 16.29
N GLY A 642 34.71 6.33 15.17
CA GLY A 642 35.19 4.95 15.05
C GLY A 642 36.70 4.79 14.95
N LEU A 643 37.46 5.89 14.86
CA LEU A 643 38.91 5.95 14.90
C LEU A 643 39.37 6.40 16.27
#